data_87392f5db81d72d67f05b7b35f3271f1
#
_entry.id   87392f5db81d72d67f05b7b35f3271f1
#
_cell.length_a   1.000
_cell.length_b   1.000
_cell.length_c   1.000
_cell.angle_alpha   90.00
_cell.angle_beta   90.00
_cell.angle_gamma   90.00
#
_symmetry.space_group_name_H-M   'P 1'
#
loop_
_entity.id
_entity.type
_entity.pdbx_description
1 polymer ?
#
loop_
_entity_poly.entity_id
_entity_poly.type
_entity_poly.pdbx_seq_one_letter_code
_entity_poly.pdbx_strand_id
1 'polypeptide(L)'
;MPNFLTNENLKIILFGGKGGSGKTTAASATALHLSQITIKKILIVSTDPAPSIGDSLDLAVGNKITQISENLWALEMVAQELMDDFKKNNWEKIKALILRGTYLAEEDIEIFENLVLPGMDEIMAVIKIADLLKTKKYDLIILDTAPTGHTKVLLSLPEKMERWIEAMDTMQEKHRFLKRHWTGRYVKDEYDSFLENTRVDITEVKNLLENHDLTEFVPVTIPEPMSILETETLLEYLKGMGVKVKSVLINRVMMIEEQCPLCSSRIKAQENYIKMIEEKFKNYQILKIPLFPTEIRGQDSLHEYAKILFEEKKFEIVPTKTLPKFPEIPEDNMAEFLGSDINFVICGGKGGVGKTSIAAATAIAFAQKHKDKKILITTTDPAHALSNIFDQDIPIGGGTVSIKGFHNLDALEIDVQKMLREFKDEYRQDIGEIFEKSIGEGAEVAFDRKAMEEMMDLSPSGLEELMALRKVVALIKEGTYNFYVLDSAASGHLLRFLETPAIVRGWLKSIFKVLLKYGGVVRISKVMARLLDLSKDLKRVQEILFESKTTQFLMISIAEEMGIREMGDLAQSLEKLNLPYHYIILNQIIPVSFYPVGSRRDSFGACRFCLVKRENQEKYISRVRKEYPKKKIVLVPLFPHDTRGIESLKKLSTFIFG
;
A
#
# COMPACT_ATOMS: atom_id res chain seq x y z
N MET A 1 5.49 -30.31 -8.51
CA MET A 1 4.63 -29.60 -7.53
C MET A 1 5.46 -28.62 -6.71
N PRO A 2 4.95 -27.43 -6.39
CA PRO A 2 5.66 -26.46 -5.54
C PRO A 2 5.84 -26.98 -4.11
N ASN A 3 6.93 -26.55 -3.47
CA ASN A 3 7.29 -27.04 -2.13
C ASN A 3 6.23 -26.75 -1.07
N PHE A 4 5.56 -25.61 -1.14
CA PHE A 4 4.51 -25.25 -0.18
C PHE A 4 3.26 -26.15 -0.23
N LEU A 5 3.13 -26.99 -1.24
CA LEU A 5 2.09 -28.03 -1.29
C LEU A 5 2.57 -29.39 -0.77
N THR A 6 3.86 -29.69 -0.90
CA THR A 6 4.42 -31.02 -0.59
C THR A 6 5.04 -31.10 0.81
N ASN A 7 5.36 -29.95 1.42
CA ASN A 7 5.90 -29.91 2.77
C ASN A 7 4.77 -29.95 3.82
N GLU A 8 4.52 -31.12 4.38
CA GLU A 8 3.48 -31.33 5.39
C GLU A 8 3.75 -30.63 6.73
N ASN A 9 4.99 -30.22 6.99
CA ASN A 9 5.38 -29.58 8.25
C ASN A 9 5.03 -28.09 8.29
N LEU A 10 4.73 -27.46 7.16
CA LEU A 10 4.44 -26.04 7.11
C LEU A 10 3.27 -25.65 8.04
N LYS A 11 3.51 -24.61 8.81
CA LYS A 11 2.54 -23.94 9.68
C LYS A 11 2.09 -22.60 9.12
N ILE A 12 2.95 -21.94 8.34
CA ILE A 12 2.66 -20.66 7.71
C ILE A 12 3.10 -20.68 6.24
N ILE A 13 2.23 -20.17 5.36
CA ILE A 13 2.57 -19.80 4.00
C ILE A 13 2.21 -18.34 3.82
N LEU A 14 3.18 -17.50 3.39
CA LEU A 14 2.97 -16.08 3.16
C LEU A 14 2.98 -15.79 1.66
N PHE A 15 1.97 -15.11 1.16
CA PHE A 15 1.96 -14.57 -0.21
C PHE A 15 2.23 -13.08 -0.18
N GLY A 16 3.29 -12.63 -0.85
CA GLY A 16 3.68 -11.22 -0.90
C GLY A 16 4.08 -10.77 -2.30
N GLY A 17 4.13 -9.47 -2.52
CA GLY A 17 4.51 -8.87 -3.82
C GLY A 17 3.81 -7.55 -4.09
N LYS A 18 4.04 -6.99 -5.27
CA LYS A 18 3.48 -5.70 -5.70
C LYS A 18 1.95 -5.66 -5.60
N GLY A 19 1.40 -4.47 -5.32
CA GLY A 19 -0.04 -4.24 -5.41
C GLY A 19 -0.60 -4.61 -6.79
N GLY A 20 -1.69 -5.40 -6.81
CA GLY A 20 -2.31 -5.86 -8.05
C GLY A 20 -1.63 -7.06 -8.74
N SER A 21 -0.59 -7.68 -8.15
CA SER A 21 0.04 -8.88 -8.72
C SER A 21 -0.82 -10.16 -8.60
N GLY A 22 -1.90 -10.14 -7.81
CA GLY A 22 -2.79 -11.29 -7.61
C GLY A 22 -2.42 -12.15 -6.41
N LYS A 23 -1.81 -11.58 -5.38
CA LYS A 23 -1.47 -12.24 -4.10
C LYS A 23 -2.68 -12.93 -3.47
N THR A 24 -3.76 -12.15 -3.26
CA THR A 24 -5.00 -12.62 -2.66
C THR A 24 -5.61 -13.79 -3.42
N THR A 25 -5.62 -13.71 -4.75
CA THR A 25 -6.11 -14.80 -5.62
C THR A 25 -5.26 -16.06 -5.43
N ALA A 26 -3.93 -15.92 -5.43
CA ALA A 26 -3.02 -17.04 -5.24
C ALA A 26 -3.16 -17.66 -3.83
N ALA A 27 -3.26 -16.83 -2.79
CA ALA A 27 -3.47 -17.26 -1.42
C ALA A 27 -4.82 -17.99 -1.25
N SER A 28 -5.91 -17.38 -1.76
CA SER A 28 -7.26 -17.97 -1.68
C SER A 28 -7.37 -19.29 -2.45
N ALA A 29 -6.81 -19.35 -3.66
CA ALA A 29 -6.78 -20.58 -4.46
C ALA A 29 -5.97 -21.69 -3.78
N THR A 30 -4.82 -21.33 -3.17
CA THR A 30 -3.98 -22.27 -2.42
C THR A 30 -4.73 -22.79 -1.18
N ALA A 31 -5.38 -21.90 -0.43
CA ALA A 31 -6.15 -22.27 0.76
C ALA A 31 -7.31 -23.21 0.41
N LEU A 32 -8.05 -22.88 -0.64
CA LEU A 32 -9.17 -23.70 -1.11
C LEU A 32 -8.68 -25.08 -1.58
N HIS A 33 -7.62 -25.13 -2.38
CA HIS A 33 -7.07 -26.38 -2.89
C HIS A 33 -6.57 -27.29 -1.75
N LEU A 34 -5.73 -26.76 -0.86
CA LEU A 34 -5.20 -27.53 0.27
C LEU A 34 -6.30 -28.04 1.21
N SER A 35 -7.38 -27.27 1.42
CA SER A 35 -8.51 -27.70 2.25
C SER A 35 -9.29 -28.88 1.67
N GLN A 36 -9.21 -29.09 0.35
CA GLN A 36 -9.88 -30.18 -0.36
C GLN A 36 -9.02 -31.45 -0.45
N ILE A 37 -7.70 -31.29 -0.59
CA ILE A 37 -6.78 -32.42 -0.77
C ILE A 37 -6.16 -32.91 0.53
N THR A 38 -6.31 -32.19 1.63
CA THR A 38 -5.74 -32.55 2.94
C THR A 38 -6.82 -32.54 4.02
N ILE A 39 -6.54 -33.23 5.13
CA ILE A 39 -7.39 -33.17 6.34
C ILE A 39 -7.03 -32.00 7.28
N LYS A 40 -6.06 -31.16 6.88
CA LYS A 40 -5.59 -30.03 7.70
C LYS A 40 -6.67 -28.95 7.84
N LYS A 41 -6.79 -28.44 9.05
CA LYS A 41 -7.58 -27.24 9.33
C LYS A 41 -6.81 -26.01 8.88
N ILE A 42 -7.31 -25.32 7.89
CA ILE A 42 -6.62 -24.19 7.24
C ILE A 42 -7.34 -22.90 7.58
N LEU A 43 -6.57 -21.89 7.98
CA LEU A 43 -7.05 -20.53 8.14
C LEU A 43 -6.36 -19.63 7.13
N ILE A 44 -7.11 -18.98 6.25
CA ILE A 44 -6.60 -17.89 5.42
C ILE A 44 -6.84 -16.55 6.11
N VAL A 45 -5.82 -15.71 6.16
CA VAL A 45 -5.84 -14.42 6.85
C VAL A 45 -5.33 -13.33 5.91
N SER A 46 -6.08 -12.25 5.74
CA SER A 46 -5.58 -11.04 5.09
C SER A 46 -5.12 -10.02 6.11
N THR A 47 -3.95 -9.45 5.87
CA THR A 47 -3.43 -8.28 6.58
C THR A 47 -3.50 -7.01 5.72
N ASP A 48 -4.13 -7.09 4.53
CA ASP A 48 -4.36 -5.92 3.68
C ASP A 48 -5.50 -5.08 4.28
N PRO A 49 -5.32 -3.78 4.46
CA PRO A 49 -6.37 -2.90 4.97
C PRO A 49 -7.61 -2.83 4.04
N ALA A 50 -7.47 -3.20 2.77
CA ALA A 50 -8.60 -3.32 1.85
C ALA A 50 -9.17 -4.74 1.88
N PRO A 51 -10.48 -4.92 2.14
CA PRO A 51 -11.12 -6.24 2.12
C PRO A 51 -10.86 -6.94 0.78
N SER A 52 -10.23 -8.11 0.82
CA SER A 52 -9.76 -8.78 -0.39
C SER A 52 -10.07 -10.27 -0.45
N ILE A 53 -10.07 -10.97 0.70
CA ILE A 53 -10.39 -12.40 0.77
C ILE A 53 -11.87 -12.63 0.52
N GLY A 54 -12.75 -11.84 1.15
CA GLY A 54 -14.19 -11.93 0.95
C GLY A 54 -14.56 -11.71 -0.51
N ASP A 55 -13.95 -10.71 -1.16
CA ASP A 55 -14.13 -10.47 -2.58
C ASP A 55 -13.62 -11.62 -3.45
N SER A 56 -12.47 -12.18 -3.13
CA SER A 56 -11.89 -13.31 -3.86
C SER A 56 -12.74 -14.58 -3.75
N LEU A 57 -13.29 -14.87 -2.55
CA LEU A 57 -14.14 -16.02 -2.28
C LEU A 57 -15.62 -15.79 -2.66
N ASP A 58 -16.02 -14.56 -2.97
CA ASP A 58 -17.42 -14.13 -3.17
C ASP A 58 -18.31 -14.39 -1.94
N LEU A 59 -17.78 -14.13 -0.75
CA LEU A 59 -18.42 -14.37 0.54
C LEU A 59 -18.21 -13.17 1.47
N ALA A 60 -19.13 -12.98 2.42
CA ALA A 60 -18.96 -11.98 3.47
C ALA A 60 -17.92 -12.50 4.50
N VAL A 61 -16.71 -11.99 4.42
CA VAL A 61 -15.63 -12.22 5.39
C VAL A 61 -15.32 -10.88 6.06
N GLY A 62 -15.02 -10.91 7.35
CA GLY A 62 -14.68 -9.72 8.12
C GLY A 62 -13.69 -10.05 9.24
N ASN A 63 -13.70 -9.23 10.30
CA ASN A 63 -12.83 -9.35 11.46
C ASN A 63 -13.10 -10.57 12.37
N LYS A 64 -14.15 -11.36 12.08
CA LYS A 64 -14.45 -12.60 12.78
C LYS A 64 -14.10 -13.79 11.91
N ILE A 65 -13.53 -14.81 12.54
CA ILE A 65 -13.21 -16.05 11.83
C ILE A 65 -14.49 -16.66 11.28
N THR A 66 -14.59 -16.72 9.96
CA THR A 66 -15.73 -17.23 9.21
C THR A 66 -15.38 -18.57 8.60
N GLN A 67 -16.20 -19.60 8.82
CA GLN A 67 -16.02 -20.91 8.21
C GLN A 67 -16.48 -20.87 6.75
N ILE A 68 -15.61 -21.24 5.83
CA ILE A 68 -15.85 -21.26 4.39
C ILE A 68 -16.25 -22.66 3.90
N SER A 69 -15.57 -23.68 4.41
CA SER A 69 -15.86 -25.09 4.16
C SER A 69 -15.50 -25.93 5.39
N GLU A 70 -15.60 -27.26 5.30
CA GLU A 70 -15.32 -28.16 6.42
C GLU A 70 -13.93 -27.94 7.04
N ASN A 71 -12.90 -27.73 6.20
CA ASN A 71 -11.50 -27.58 6.62
C ASN A 71 -10.91 -26.19 6.31
N LEU A 72 -11.73 -25.19 5.94
CA LEU A 72 -11.27 -23.86 5.59
C LEU A 72 -12.02 -22.78 6.37
N TRP A 73 -11.26 -21.89 6.98
CA TRP A 73 -11.74 -20.67 7.64
C TRP A 73 -11.03 -19.45 7.04
N ALA A 74 -11.69 -18.29 7.10
CA ALA A 74 -11.15 -17.03 6.63
C ALA A 74 -11.29 -15.93 7.69
N LEU A 75 -10.35 -14.99 7.68
CA LEU A 75 -10.31 -13.82 8.55
C LEU A 75 -9.73 -12.64 7.78
N GLU A 76 -10.41 -11.51 7.77
CA GLU A 76 -9.86 -10.21 7.37
C GLU A 76 -9.53 -9.39 8.61
N MET A 77 -8.26 -9.02 8.77
CA MET A 77 -7.83 -8.25 9.91
C MET A 77 -8.11 -6.77 9.67
N VAL A 78 -9.04 -6.21 10.44
CA VAL A 78 -9.31 -4.78 10.46
C VAL A 78 -8.45 -4.16 11.56
N ALA A 79 -7.42 -3.42 11.17
CA ALA A 79 -6.42 -2.87 12.08
C ALA A 79 -7.04 -2.04 13.21
N GLN A 80 -8.05 -1.22 12.91
CA GLN A 80 -8.74 -0.40 13.91
C GLN A 80 -9.42 -1.24 14.99
N GLU A 81 -10.12 -2.31 14.60
CA GLU A 81 -10.83 -3.17 15.55
C GLU A 81 -9.87 -4.00 16.41
N LEU A 82 -8.77 -4.49 15.82
CA LEU A 82 -7.70 -5.15 16.58
C LEU A 82 -7.08 -4.20 17.61
N MET A 83 -6.93 -2.91 17.24
CA MET A 83 -6.44 -1.88 18.13
C MET A 83 -7.41 -1.64 19.28
N ASP A 84 -8.71 -1.53 19.00
CA ASP A 84 -9.73 -1.31 20.01
C ASP A 84 -9.81 -2.49 20.99
N ASP A 85 -9.73 -3.72 20.50
CA ASP A 85 -9.66 -4.92 21.34
C ASP A 85 -8.39 -4.96 22.20
N PHE A 86 -7.24 -4.61 21.65
CA PHE A 86 -5.99 -4.54 22.40
C PHE A 86 -6.05 -3.46 23.48
N LYS A 87 -6.52 -2.26 23.14
CA LYS A 87 -6.73 -1.18 24.10
C LYS A 87 -7.62 -1.63 25.24
N LYS A 88 -8.76 -2.20 24.93
CA LYS A 88 -9.72 -2.70 25.92
C LYS A 88 -9.08 -3.68 26.92
N ASN A 89 -8.17 -4.52 26.45
CA ASN A 89 -7.56 -5.57 27.28
C ASN A 89 -6.28 -5.13 27.99
N ASN A 90 -5.53 -4.17 27.46
CA ASN A 90 -4.17 -3.84 27.92
C ASN A 90 -3.97 -2.36 28.27
N TRP A 91 -4.94 -1.47 27.97
CA TRP A 91 -4.78 -0.02 28.15
C TRP A 91 -4.42 0.38 29.57
N GLU A 92 -5.07 -0.21 30.58
CA GLU A 92 -4.78 0.08 31.98
C GLU A 92 -3.31 -0.23 32.35
N LYS A 93 -2.75 -1.31 31.79
CA LYS A 93 -1.36 -1.67 32.02
C LYS A 93 -0.40 -0.69 31.32
N ILE A 94 -0.72 -0.33 30.08
CA ILE A 94 0.07 0.64 29.31
C ILE A 94 0.02 2.01 29.98
N LYS A 95 -1.18 2.47 30.37
CA LYS A 95 -1.41 3.70 31.12
C LYS A 95 -0.56 3.74 32.41
N ALA A 96 -0.58 2.67 33.17
CA ALA A 96 0.21 2.58 34.40
C ALA A 96 1.74 2.63 34.15
N LEU A 97 2.21 1.98 33.07
CA LEU A 97 3.64 2.05 32.68
C LEU A 97 4.05 3.47 32.31
N ILE A 98 3.23 4.18 31.51
CA ILE A 98 3.48 5.57 31.11
C ILE A 98 3.52 6.48 32.36
N LEU A 99 2.54 6.35 33.27
CA LEU A 99 2.49 7.13 34.51
C LEU A 99 3.70 6.88 35.43
N ARG A 100 4.19 5.67 35.44
CA ARG A 100 5.38 5.30 36.26
C ARG A 100 6.69 5.82 35.67
N GLY A 101 6.76 5.93 34.35
CA GLY A 101 7.98 6.29 33.61
C GLY A 101 8.09 7.78 33.28
N THR A 102 6.98 8.53 33.36
CA THR A 102 6.94 9.95 32.96
C THR A 102 6.31 10.83 34.04
N TYR A 103 6.47 12.15 33.90
CA TYR A 103 5.76 13.14 34.74
C TYR A 103 4.35 13.49 34.24
N LEU A 104 3.74 12.64 33.41
CA LEU A 104 2.39 12.84 32.90
C LEU A 104 1.36 12.54 34.01
N ALA A 105 0.30 13.35 34.06
CA ALA A 105 -0.87 13.10 34.88
C ALA A 105 -1.89 12.24 34.12
N GLU A 106 -2.85 11.63 34.82
CA GLU A 106 -3.92 10.84 34.16
C GLU A 106 -4.66 11.58 33.06
N GLU A 107 -4.95 12.87 33.28
CA GLU A 107 -5.61 13.76 32.29
C GLU A 107 -4.80 13.94 30.99
N ASP A 108 -3.47 13.78 31.06
CA ASP A 108 -2.63 13.85 29.87
C ASP A 108 -2.66 12.57 29.07
N ILE A 109 -2.82 11.44 29.74
CA ILE A 109 -2.83 10.12 29.12
C ILE A 109 -4.13 9.86 28.38
N GLU A 110 -5.28 10.43 28.78
CA GLU A 110 -6.53 10.39 28.01
C GLU A 110 -6.35 10.93 26.59
N ILE A 111 -5.39 11.84 26.39
CA ILE A 111 -5.06 12.37 25.06
C ILE A 111 -4.30 11.32 24.25
N PHE A 112 -3.46 10.51 24.91
CA PHE A 112 -2.76 9.40 24.25
C PHE A 112 -3.68 8.23 23.96
N GLU A 113 -4.78 8.06 24.70
CA GLU A 113 -5.78 7.03 24.43
C GLU A 113 -6.44 7.19 23.06
N ASN A 114 -6.66 8.44 22.65
CA ASN A 114 -7.23 8.78 21.33
C ASN A 114 -6.18 8.87 20.23
N LEU A 115 -4.90 8.88 20.59
CA LEU A 115 -3.83 8.75 19.61
C LEU A 115 -3.67 7.27 19.29
N VAL A 116 -3.89 6.93 18.04
CA VAL A 116 -3.44 5.67 17.48
C VAL A 116 -1.91 5.67 17.66
N LEU A 117 -1.40 4.82 18.56
CA LEU A 117 0.04 4.65 18.68
C LEU A 117 0.56 4.20 17.31
N PRO A 118 1.49 4.95 16.73
CA PRO A 118 1.88 4.73 15.34
C PRO A 118 2.49 3.35 15.13
N GLY A 119 2.08 2.68 14.04
CA GLY A 119 2.51 1.31 13.74
C GLY A 119 1.87 0.23 14.61
N MET A 120 0.93 0.59 15.50
CA MET A 120 0.21 -0.38 16.32
C MET A 120 -0.78 -1.22 15.52
N ASP A 121 -1.33 -0.70 14.43
CA ASP A 121 -2.19 -1.43 13.51
C ASP A 121 -1.49 -2.67 12.94
N GLU A 122 -0.25 -2.51 12.54
CA GLU A 122 0.59 -3.61 12.05
C GLU A 122 1.01 -4.55 13.21
N ILE A 123 1.36 -3.97 14.35
CA ILE A 123 1.70 -4.70 15.58
C ILE A 123 0.54 -5.61 16.02
N MET A 124 -0.69 -5.10 15.97
CA MET A 124 -1.87 -5.88 16.33
C MET A 124 -2.09 -7.09 15.42
N ALA A 125 -1.79 -6.97 14.13
CA ALA A 125 -1.85 -8.10 13.21
C ALA A 125 -0.90 -9.22 13.62
N VAL A 126 0.33 -8.91 14.06
CA VAL A 126 1.31 -9.92 14.52
C VAL A 126 0.90 -10.54 15.84
N ILE A 127 0.45 -9.75 16.81
CA ILE A 127 -0.07 -10.29 18.08
C ILE A 127 -1.22 -11.26 17.80
N LYS A 128 -2.13 -10.89 16.90
CA LYS A 128 -3.25 -11.76 16.52
C LYS A 128 -2.79 -13.05 15.85
N ILE A 129 -1.79 -12.98 14.98
CA ILE A 129 -1.18 -14.18 14.36
C ILE A 129 -0.54 -15.06 15.44
N ALA A 130 0.19 -14.46 16.39
CA ALA A 130 0.79 -15.18 17.53
C ALA A 130 -0.28 -15.92 18.35
N ASP A 131 -1.37 -15.22 18.68
CA ASP A 131 -2.49 -15.82 19.43
C ASP A 131 -3.13 -16.96 18.65
N LEU A 132 -3.37 -16.80 17.33
CA LEU A 132 -3.93 -17.84 16.48
C LEU A 132 -3.05 -19.10 16.46
N LEU A 133 -1.74 -18.92 16.39
CA LEU A 133 -0.77 -20.02 16.43
C LEU A 133 -0.75 -20.75 17.79
N LYS A 134 -0.85 -20.01 18.89
CA LYS A 134 -0.89 -20.57 20.25
C LYS A 134 -2.12 -21.42 20.48
N THR A 135 -3.25 -21.09 19.89
CA THR A 135 -4.48 -21.89 20.03
C THR A 135 -4.36 -23.31 19.49
N LYS A 136 -3.39 -23.57 18.60
CA LYS A 136 -3.22 -24.86 17.88
C LYS A 136 -4.52 -25.37 17.24
N LYS A 137 -5.47 -24.47 16.99
CA LYS A 137 -6.77 -24.78 16.40
C LYS A 137 -6.66 -25.07 14.91
N TYR A 138 -5.68 -24.46 14.25
CA TYR A 138 -5.42 -24.60 12.83
C TYR A 138 -4.06 -25.26 12.61
N ASP A 139 -4.00 -26.14 11.62
CA ASP A 139 -2.78 -26.86 11.25
C ASP A 139 -1.89 -26.03 10.34
N LEU A 140 -2.49 -25.17 9.52
CA LEU A 140 -1.83 -24.29 8.57
C LEU A 140 -2.52 -22.93 8.52
N ILE A 141 -1.73 -21.84 8.57
CA ILE A 141 -2.18 -20.48 8.35
C ILE A 141 -1.61 -19.98 7.02
N ILE A 142 -2.47 -19.48 6.14
CA ILE A 142 -2.08 -18.83 4.88
C ILE A 142 -2.28 -17.34 5.03
N LEU A 143 -1.20 -16.57 4.88
CA LEU A 143 -1.22 -15.11 5.04
C LEU A 143 -1.20 -14.45 3.66
N ASP A 144 -2.27 -13.72 3.34
CA ASP A 144 -2.31 -12.76 2.25
C ASP A 144 -1.79 -11.43 2.79
N THR A 145 -0.59 -11.05 2.35
CA THR A 145 0.04 -9.83 2.86
C THR A 145 -0.32 -8.62 1.99
N ALA A 146 -0.39 -7.46 2.62
CA ALA A 146 -0.49 -6.18 1.92
C ALA A 146 0.69 -5.97 0.93
N PRO A 147 0.66 -4.98 0.02
CA PRO A 147 1.73 -4.75 -0.96
C PRO A 147 3.13 -4.64 -0.35
N THR A 148 4.17 -4.85 -1.17
CA THR A 148 5.59 -5.07 -0.81
C THR A 148 6.12 -4.18 0.33
N GLY A 149 5.73 -2.91 0.37
CA GLY A 149 6.11 -1.99 1.46
C GLY A 149 5.60 -2.47 2.82
N HIS A 150 4.32 -2.83 2.91
CA HIS A 150 3.69 -3.35 4.13
C HIS A 150 4.15 -4.77 4.47
N THR A 151 4.46 -5.60 3.47
CA THR A 151 5.05 -6.92 3.73
C THR A 151 6.38 -6.78 4.47
N LYS A 152 7.23 -5.82 4.06
CA LYS A 152 8.47 -5.49 4.79
C LYS A 152 8.18 -5.01 6.20
N VAL A 153 7.16 -4.18 6.37
CA VAL A 153 6.72 -3.72 7.69
C VAL A 153 6.27 -4.91 8.55
N LEU A 154 5.40 -5.79 8.03
CA LEU A 154 4.94 -7.00 8.73
C LEU A 154 6.12 -7.87 9.20
N LEU A 155 7.11 -8.09 8.34
CA LEU A 155 8.28 -8.90 8.67
C LEU A 155 9.23 -8.20 9.65
N SER A 156 9.31 -6.86 9.63
CA SER A 156 10.10 -6.07 10.59
C SER A 156 9.39 -5.84 11.94
N LEU A 157 8.15 -6.29 12.08
CA LEU A 157 7.35 -6.07 13.28
C LEU A 157 7.95 -6.66 14.55
N PRO A 158 8.55 -7.87 14.55
CA PRO A 158 9.24 -8.34 15.75
C PRO A 158 10.27 -7.33 16.26
N GLU A 159 11.06 -6.72 15.37
CA GLU A 159 12.06 -5.71 15.76
C GLU A 159 11.41 -4.40 16.25
N LYS A 160 10.32 -3.95 15.61
CA LYS A 160 9.55 -2.77 16.05
C LYS A 160 8.91 -3.01 17.41
N MET A 161 8.37 -4.21 17.64
CA MET A 161 7.80 -4.61 18.91
C MET A 161 8.85 -4.70 20.02
N GLU A 162 10.03 -5.22 19.72
CA GLU A 162 11.15 -5.21 20.67
C GLU A 162 11.45 -3.78 21.12
N ARG A 163 11.51 -2.81 20.19
CA ARG A 163 11.72 -1.38 20.53
C ARG A 163 10.58 -0.82 21.38
N TRP A 164 9.31 -1.17 21.05
CA TRP A 164 8.18 -0.74 21.85
C TRP A 164 8.24 -1.30 23.28
N ILE A 165 8.59 -2.59 23.44
CA ILE A 165 8.80 -3.20 24.74
C ILE A 165 9.97 -2.55 25.47
N GLU A 166 11.06 -2.23 24.79
CA GLU A 166 12.20 -1.52 25.36
C GLU A 166 11.80 -0.13 25.88
N ALA A 167 10.97 0.60 25.14
CA ALA A 167 10.42 1.87 25.60
C ALA A 167 9.58 1.71 26.88
N MET A 168 8.67 0.75 26.90
CA MET A 168 7.84 0.46 28.08
C MET A 168 8.69 -0.07 29.25
N ASP A 169 9.69 -0.90 28.98
CA ASP A 169 10.61 -1.44 29.98
C ASP A 169 11.50 -0.35 30.59
N THR A 170 11.91 0.64 29.78
CA THR A 170 12.62 1.84 30.26
C THR A 170 11.77 2.65 31.25
N MET A 171 10.47 2.80 30.95
CA MET A 171 9.52 3.45 31.87
C MET A 171 9.35 2.65 33.16
N GLN A 172 9.26 1.33 33.07
CA GLN A 172 9.20 0.45 34.25
C GLN A 172 10.53 0.42 35.04
N GLU A 173 11.69 0.56 34.37
CA GLU A 173 13.00 0.60 35.04
C GLU A 173 13.16 1.84 35.92
N LYS A 174 12.61 2.99 35.52
CA LYS A 174 12.51 4.16 36.40
C LYS A 174 11.78 3.80 37.69
N HIS A 175 10.65 3.12 37.60
CA HIS A 175 9.88 2.67 38.76
C HIS A 175 10.66 1.64 39.60
N ARG A 176 11.33 0.66 38.97
CA ARG A 176 12.20 -0.32 39.66
C ARG A 176 13.33 0.37 40.40
N PHE A 177 13.98 1.37 39.79
CA PHE A 177 15.05 2.16 40.37
C PHE A 177 14.56 2.91 41.61
N LEU A 178 13.46 3.64 41.51
CA LEU A 178 12.88 4.40 42.61
C LEU A 178 12.48 3.48 43.78
N LYS A 179 11.82 2.35 43.50
CA LYS A 179 11.46 1.39 44.56
C LYS A 179 12.69 0.80 45.26
N ARG A 180 13.73 0.41 44.50
CA ARG A 180 14.99 -0.07 45.11
C ARG A 180 15.63 0.99 45.99
N HIS A 181 15.61 2.24 45.54
CA HIS A 181 16.19 3.35 46.31
C HIS A 181 15.44 3.63 47.62
N TRP A 182 14.10 3.60 47.60
CA TRP A 182 13.27 3.93 48.74
C TRP A 182 13.04 2.76 49.70
N THR A 183 12.93 1.52 49.21
CA THR A 183 12.57 0.36 50.01
C THR A 183 13.68 -0.68 50.15
N GLY A 184 14.83 -0.46 49.52
CA GLY A 184 15.98 -1.36 49.51
C GLY A 184 15.81 -2.63 48.66
N ARG A 185 14.61 -2.93 48.16
CA ARG A 185 14.32 -4.12 47.33
C ARG A 185 13.20 -3.85 46.35
N TYR A 186 13.20 -4.61 45.26
CA TYR A 186 12.12 -4.64 44.26
C TYR A 186 11.63 -6.08 44.07
N VAL A 187 10.33 -6.25 44.02
CA VAL A 187 9.66 -7.50 43.64
C VAL A 187 8.93 -7.27 42.36
N LYS A 188 9.11 -8.17 41.38
CA LYS A 188 8.41 -8.11 40.09
C LYS A 188 6.91 -8.02 40.32
N ASP A 189 6.28 -7.16 39.54
CA ASP A 189 4.84 -6.93 39.57
C ASP A 189 4.16 -7.43 38.29
N GLU A 190 2.87 -7.18 38.16
CA GLU A 190 2.09 -7.59 36.99
C GLU A 190 2.53 -6.93 35.66
N TYR A 191 3.13 -5.75 35.74
CA TYR A 191 3.63 -5.00 34.58
C TYR A 191 4.93 -5.59 34.03
N ASP A 192 5.80 -6.06 34.93
CA ASP A 192 6.99 -6.84 34.57
C ASP A 192 6.57 -8.12 33.83
N SER A 193 5.58 -8.82 34.39
CA SER A 193 5.05 -10.05 33.78
C SER A 193 4.40 -9.78 32.41
N PHE A 194 3.71 -8.66 32.27
CA PHE A 194 3.11 -8.25 30.99
C PHE A 194 4.18 -8.02 29.91
N LEU A 195 5.25 -7.29 30.24
CA LEU A 195 6.36 -7.03 29.30
C LEU A 195 7.12 -8.31 28.95
N GLU A 196 7.39 -9.18 29.93
CA GLU A 196 8.06 -10.46 29.70
C GLU A 196 7.23 -11.38 28.80
N ASN A 197 5.93 -11.53 29.08
CA ASN A 197 5.04 -12.37 28.26
C ASN A 197 4.95 -11.83 26.81
N THR A 198 4.80 -10.52 26.64
CA THR A 198 4.76 -9.91 25.30
C THR A 198 6.07 -10.15 24.55
N ARG A 199 7.24 -10.06 25.24
CA ARG A 199 8.55 -10.37 24.63
C ARG A 199 8.66 -11.83 24.19
N VAL A 200 8.18 -12.76 25.02
CA VAL A 200 8.15 -14.20 24.66
C VAL A 200 7.30 -14.41 23.40
N ASP A 201 6.11 -13.83 23.35
CA ASP A 201 5.19 -13.97 22.24
C ASP A 201 5.80 -13.50 20.90
N ILE A 202 6.48 -12.36 20.93
CA ILE A 202 7.17 -11.81 19.77
C ILE A 202 8.33 -12.70 19.33
N THR A 203 9.11 -13.18 20.28
CA THR A 203 10.24 -14.08 20.01
C THR A 203 9.76 -15.38 19.37
N GLU A 204 8.64 -15.93 19.82
CA GLU A 204 8.03 -17.13 19.21
C GLU A 204 7.61 -16.89 17.76
N VAL A 205 6.97 -15.75 17.46
CA VAL A 205 6.60 -15.38 16.08
C VAL A 205 7.84 -15.22 15.20
N LYS A 206 8.86 -14.51 15.69
CA LYS A 206 10.12 -14.33 14.97
C LYS A 206 10.76 -15.68 14.63
N ASN A 207 10.93 -16.53 15.61
CA ASN A 207 11.50 -17.87 15.43
C ASN A 207 10.71 -18.71 14.42
N LEU A 208 9.38 -18.58 14.43
CA LEU A 208 8.53 -19.29 13.49
C LEU A 208 8.69 -18.78 12.06
N LEU A 209 8.74 -17.45 11.88
CA LEU A 209 8.94 -16.84 10.54
C LEU A 209 10.32 -17.17 9.96
N GLU A 210 11.35 -17.27 10.80
CA GLU A 210 12.72 -17.64 10.40
C GLU A 210 12.90 -19.16 10.21
N ASN A 211 11.97 -19.97 10.71
CA ASN A 211 12.07 -21.43 10.62
C ASN A 211 11.69 -21.94 9.22
N HIS A 212 12.69 -22.37 8.47
CA HIS A 212 12.58 -22.83 7.10
C HIS A 212 11.73 -24.09 6.86
N ASP A 213 11.48 -24.88 7.89
CA ASP A 213 10.66 -26.09 7.81
C ASP A 213 9.19 -25.82 8.12
N LEU A 214 8.92 -24.74 8.85
CA LEU A 214 7.59 -24.35 9.30
C LEU A 214 6.99 -23.18 8.51
N THR A 215 7.82 -22.38 7.86
CA THR A 215 7.37 -21.16 7.14
C THR A 215 7.95 -21.11 5.74
N GLU A 216 7.11 -20.78 4.76
CA GLU A 216 7.51 -20.50 3.38
C GLU A 216 6.89 -19.20 2.89
N PHE A 217 7.73 -18.36 2.30
CA PHE A 217 7.28 -17.13 1.63
C PHE A 217 7.23 -17.37 0.12
N VAL A 218 6.09 -17.01 -0.50
CA VAL A 218 5.84 -17.14 -1.95
C VAL A 218 5.66 -15.75 -2.56
N PRO A 219 6.70 -15.18 -3.17
CA PRO A 219 6.58 -13.93 -3.91
C PRO A 219 5.69 -14.10 -5.14
N VAL A 220 4.76 -13.16 -5.34
CA VAL A 220 3.89 -13.10 -6.51
C VAL A 220 4.28 -11.88 -7.34
N THR A 221 4.75 -12.13 -8.56
CA THR A 221 5.15 -11.10 -9.52
C THR A 221 4.32 -11.17 -10.79
N ILE A 222 4.39 -10.14 -11.61
CA ILE A 222 3.82 -10.10 -12.96
C ILE A 222 4.92 -9.69 -13.95
N PRO A 223 4.81 -10.03 -15.25
CA PRO A 223 5.83 -9.71 -16.23
C PRO A 223 5.81 -8.22 -16.62
N GLU A 224 6.17 -7.36 -15.67
CA GLU A 224 6.28 -5.90 -15.78
C GLU A 224 7.53 -5.41 -15.05
N PRO A 225 8.24 -4.38 -15.57
CA PRO A 225 9.52 -3.92 -15.01
C PRO A 225 9.47 -3.61 -13.52
N MET A 226 8.44 -2.85 -13.10
CA MET A 226 8.28 -2.45 -11.69
C MET A 226 8.03 -3.64 -10.76
N SER A 227 7.23 -4.61 -11.22
CA SER A 227 6.96 -5.80 -10.41
C SER A 227 8.21 -6.67 -10.23
N ILE A 228 9.05 -6.74 -11.25
CA ILE A 228 10.32 -7.46 -11.19
C ILE A 228 11.28 -6.80 -10.20
N LEU A 229 11.45 -5.48 -10.29
CA LEU A 229 12.32 -4.70 -9.40
C LEU A 229 11.87 -4.80 -7.93
N GLU A 230 10.58 -4.63 -7.68
CA GLU A 230 10.01 -4.77 -6.33
C GLU A 230 10.19 -6.18 -5.78
N THR A 231 10.03 -7.22 -6.63
CA THR A 231 10.24 -8.62 -6.23
C THR A 231 11.70 -8.88 -5.92
N GLU A 232 12.64 -8.35 -6.70
CA GLU A 232 14.08 -8.44 -6.44
C GLU A 232 14.44 -7.82 -5.09
N THR A 233 14.00 -6.60 -4.85
CA THR A 233 14.19 -5.90 -3.57
C THR A 233 13.55 -6.65 -2.39
N LEU A 234 12.39 -7.27 -2.61
CA LEU A 234 11.74 -8.10 -1.59
C LEU A 234 12.53 -9.36 -1.27
N LEU A 235 13.05 -10.05 -2.30
CA LEU A 235 13.86 -11.25 -2.14
C LEU A 235 15.17 -10.97 -1.40
N GLU A 236 15.82 -9.84 -1.68
CA GLU A 236 17.02 -9.39 -0.95
C GLU A 236 16.71 -9.12 0.52
N TYR A 237 15.60 -8.45 0.79
CA TYR A 237 15.14 -8.18 2.14
C TYR A 237 14.83 -9.47 2.92
N LEU A 238 14.07 -10.40 2.33
CA LEU A 238 13.76 -11.71 2.92
C LEU A 238 15.01 -12.52 3.23
N LYS A 239 15.99 -12.48 2.32
CA LYS A 239 17.28 -13.14 2.53
C LYS A 239 18.04 -12.53 3.71
N GLY A 240 18.02 -11.19 3.86
CA GLY A 240 18.65 -10.49 4.99
C GLY A 240 18.00 -10.86 6.33
N MET A 241 16.70 -11.16 6.34
CA MET A 241 15.95 -11.58 7.53
C MET A 241 15.97 -13.11 7.77
N GLY A 242 16.67 -13.89 6.97
CA GLY A 242 16.70 -15.33 7.12
C GLY A 242 15.40 -16.05 6.69
N VAL A 243 14.44 -15.37 6.06
CA VAL A 243 13.17 -15.97 5.60
C VAL A 243 13.38 -16.73 4.29
N LYS A 244 12.97 -17.98 4.23
CA LYS A 244 13.20 -18.85 3.07
C LYS A 244 12.15 -18.65 1.99
N VAL A 245 12.64 -18.49 0.76
CA VAL A 245 11.84 -18.53 -0.47
C VAL A 245 12.29 -19.73 -1.30
N LYS A 246 11.37 -20.56 -1.74
CA LYS A 246 11.65 -21.70 -2.63
C LYS A 246 11.02 -21.50 -4.00
N SER A 247 9.86 -20.86 -4.04
CA SER A 247 9.08 -20.68 -5.26
C SER A 247 8.77 -19.21 -5.50
N VAL A 248 8.74 -18.79 -6.77
CA VAL A 248 8.28 -17.46 -7.23
C VAL A 248 7.14 -17.66 -8.21
N LEU A 249 6.01 -17.02 -7.98
CA LEU A 249 4.84 -17.09 -8.82
C LEU A 249 4.81 -15.93 -9.82
N ILE A 250 4.84 -16.23 -11.13
CA ILE A 250 4.61 -15.27 -12.20
C ILE A 250 3.14 -15.35 -12.59
N ASN A 251 2.37 -14.36 -12.22
CA ASN A 251 0.95 -14.27 -12.54
C ASN A 251 0.72 -13.43 -13.81
N ARG A 252 -0.47 -13.55 -14.41
CA ARG A 252 -0.91 -12.80 -15.58
C ARG A 252 -0.04 -12.97 -16.82
N VAL A 253 0.48 -14.17 -17.05
CA VAL A 253 1.25 -14.49 -18.24
C VAL A 253 0.30 -14.65 -19.44
N MET A 254 0.54 -13.91 -20.52
CA MET A 254 -0.23 -14.08 -21.75
C MET A 254 0.15 -15.40 -22.42
N MET A 255 -0.74 -16.37 -22.39
CA MET A 255 -0.58 -17.70 -22.98
C MET A 255 -1.73 -17.94 -23.98
N ILE A 256 -1.74 -17.27 -25.12
CA ILE A 256 -2.82 -17.33 -26.09
C ILE A 256 -2.25 -17.73 -27.44
N GLU A 257 -2.77 -18.80 -28.04
CA GLU A 257 -2.34 -19.32 -29.34
C GLU A 257 -3.05 -18.64 -30.53
N GLU A 258 -4.00 -17.72 -30.30
CA GLU A 258 -4.78 -17.07 -31.37
C GLU A 258 -4.01 -15.93 -32.04
N GLN A 259 -4.20 -15.77 -33.37
CA GLN A 259 -3.62 -14.68 -34.17
C GLN A 259 -4.36 -13.35 -33.92
N CYS A 260 -4.17 -12.77 -32.75
CA CYS A 260 -4.72 -11.45 -32.40
C CYS A 260 -3.58 -10.43 -32.34
N PRO A 261 -3.63 -9.32 -33.11
CA PRO A 261 -2.56 -8.31 -33.12
C PRO A 261 -2.26 -7.72 -31.73
N LEU A 262 -3.31 -7.46 -30.93
CA LEU A 262 -3.17 -6.95 -29.57
C LEU A 262 -2.48 -7.98 -28.66
N CYS A 263 -3.00 -9.22 -28.65
CA CYS A 263 -2.45 -10.29 -27.81
C CYS A 263 -1.04 -10.67 -28.22
N SER A 264 -0.77 -10.82 -29.52
CA SER A 264 0.57 -11.13 -30.05
C SER A 264 1.61 -10.07 -29.70
N SER A 265 1.24 -8.78 -29.77
CA SER A 265 2.13 -7.68 -29.38
C SER A 265 2.44 -7.72 -27.87
N ARG A 266 1.44 -8.00 -27.05
CA ARG A 266 1.62 -8.12 -25.58
C ARG A 266 2.43 -9.35 -25.21
N ILE A 267 2.24 -10.50 -25.87
CA ILE A 267 3.07 -11.70 -25.67
C ILE A 267 4.54 -11.35 -25.92
N LYS A 268 4.85 -10.73 -27.07
CA LYS A 268 6.21 -10.31 -27.41
C LYS A 268 6.81 -9.34 -26.38
N ALA A 269 6.01 -8.40 -25.90
CA ALA A 269 6.46 -7.47 -24.85
C ALA A 269 6.76 -8.21 -23.53
N GLN A 270 5.92 -9.18 -23.15
CA GLN A 270 6.11 -9.96 -21.91
C GLN A 270 7.26 -10.96 -22.02
N GLU A 271 7.58 -11.51 -23.19
CA GLU A 271 8.67 -12.49 -23.37
C GLU A 271 10.00 -12.00 -22.79
N ASN A 272 10.35 -10.74 -23.03
CA ASN A 272 11.57 -10.15 -22.51
C ASN A 272 11.58 -10.10 -20.97
N TYR A 273 10.45 -9.72 -20.38
CA TYR A 273 10.30 -9.67 -18.93
C TYR A 273 10.29 -11.05 -18.29
N ILE A 274 9.65 -12.03 -18.94
CA ILE A 274 9.66 -13.43 -18.47
C ILE A 274 11.08 -13.99 -18.48
N LYS A 275 11.84 -13.77 -19.57
CA LYS A 275 13.26 -14.16 -19.63
C LYS A 275 14.09 -13.50 -18.53
N MET A 276 13.88 -12.21 -18.31
CA MET A 276 14.55 -11.47 -17.22
C MET A 276 14.23 -12.07 -15.84
N ILE A 277 12.96 -12.44 -15.59
CA ILE A 277 12.55 -13.10 -14.35
C ILE A 277 13.23 -14.46 -14.21
N GLU A 278 13.23 -15.27 -15.28
CA GLU A 278 13.85 -16.60 -15.29
C GLU A 278 15.37 -16.54 -15.05
N GLU A 279 16.06 -15.54 -15.59
CA GLU A 279 17.49 -15.31 -15.37
C GLU A 279 17.78 -14.82 -13.95
N LYS A 280 17.05 -13.79 -13.48
CA LYS A 280 17.27 -13.20 -12.15
C LYS A 280 16.89 -14.15 -11.02
N PHE A 281 15.82 -14.91 -11.19
CA PHE A 281 15.27 -15.79 -10.16
C PHE A 281 15.54 -17.28 -10.42
N LYS A 282 16.56 -17.61 -11.20
CA LYS A 282 16.95 -19.00 -11.58
C LYS A 282 17.18 -19.96 -10.40
N ASN A 283 17.42 -19.43 -9.21
CA ASN A 283 17.64 -20.23 -7.99
C ASN A 283 16.32 -20.63 -7.30
N TYR A 284 15.19 -20.17 -7.81
CA TYR A 284 13.85 -20.45 -7.28
C TYR A 284 13.04 -21.27 -8.28
N GLN A 285 12.09 -22.06 -7.78
CA GLN A 285 11.09 -22.70 -8.64
C GLN A 285 10.15 -21.64 -9.19
N ILE A 286 10.11 -21.48 -10.51
CA ILE A 286 9.23 -20.52 -11.17
C ILE A 286 7.92 -21.19 -11.55
N LEU A 287 6.81 -20.62 -11.06
CA LEU A 287 5.45 -21.05 -11.35
C LEU A 287 4.79 -19.99 -12.23
N LYS A 288 4.18 -20.39 -13.34
CA LYS A 288 3.53 -19.46 -14.30
C LYS A 288 2.03 -19.66 -14.30
N ILE A 289 1.28 -18.57 -14.14
CA ILE A 289 -0.17 -18.55 -14.21
C ILE A 289 -0.61 -17.68 -15.39
N PRO A 290 -1.52 -18.19 -16.25
CA PRO A 290 -2.03 -17.43 -17.38
C PRO A 290 -2.85 -16.21 -16.93
N LEU A 291 -2.91 -15.20 -17.80
CA LEU A 291 -3.86 -14.10 -17.68
C LEU A 291 -5.26 -14.60 -18.03
N PHE A 292 -6.18 -14.52 -17.09
CA PHE A 292 -7.58 -14.89 -17.32
C PHE A 292 -8.34 -13.73 -18.00
N PRO A 293 -9.28 -14.04 -18.89
CA PRO A 293 -10.11 -13.01 -19.55
C PRO A 293 -11.18 -12.44 -18.59
N THR A 294 -11.55 -13.19 -17.56
CA THR A 294 -12.48 -12.82 -16.50
C THR A 294 -11.75 -12.62 -15.20
N GLU A 295 -12.35 -11.87 -14.30
CA GLU A 295 -11.87 -11.77 -12.92
C GLU A 295 -12.01 -13.15 -12.23
N ILE A 296 -11.00 -13.55 -11.47
CA ILE A 296 -11.01 -14.81 -10.71
C ILE A 296 -11.69 -14.52 -9.38
N ARG A 297 -12.95 -14.88 -9.30
CA ARG A 297 -13.80 -14.62 -8.15
C ARG A 297 -14.75 -15.80 -7.90
N GLY A 298 -14.94 -16.11 -6.61
CA GLY A 298 -15.76 -17.25 -6.19
C GLY A 298 -15.02 -18.59 -6.27
N GLN A 299 -15.56 -19.58 -5.57
CA GLN A 299 -14.89 -20.86 -5.37
C GLN A 299 -14.58 -21.60 -6.68
N ASP A 300 -15.48 -21.57 -7.66
CA ASP A 300 -15.28 -22.26 -8.94
C ASP A 300 -14.09 -21.69 -9.74
N SER A 301 -14.00 -20.37 -9.86
CA SER A 301 -12.88 -19.71 -10.56
C SER A 301 -11.55 -19.90 -9.84
N LEU A 302 -11.56 -19.85 -8.49
CA LEU A 302 -10.39 -20.14 -7.67
C LEU A 302 -9.94 -21.59 -7.79
N HIS A 303 -10.89 -22.52 -7.92
CA HIS A 303 -10.58 -23.93 -8.14
C HIS A 303 -9.96 -24.18 -9.51
N GLU A 304 -10.44 -23.49 -10.56
CA GLU A 304 -9.80 -23.54 -11.88
C GLU A 304 -8.38 -22.96 -11.86
N TYR A 305 -8.19 -21.82 -11.18
CA TYR A 305 -6.87 -21.23 -10.97
C TYR A 305 -5.92 -22.22 -10.27
N ALA A 306 -6.40 -22.87 -9.20
CA ALA A 306 -5.64 -23.86 -8.46
C ALA A 306 -5.25 -25.08 -9.32
N LYS A 307 -6.16 -25.58 -10.15
CA LYS A 307 -5.86 -26.69 -11.07
C LYS A 307 -4.76 -26.34 -12.07
N ILE A 308 -4.76 -25.14 -12.60
CA ILE A 308 -3.71 -24.68 -13.51
C ILE A 308 -2.38 -24.56 -12.78
N LEU A 309 -2.39 -23.99 -11.56
CA LEU A 309 -1.18 -23.78 -10.76
C LEU A 309 -0.57 -25.10 -10.25
N PHE A 310 -1.39 -26.07 -9.87
CA PHE A 310 -0.95 -27.26 -9.13
C PHE A 310 -1.01 -28.56 -9.91
N GLU A 311 -1.95 -28.67 -10.85
CA GLU A 311 -2.20 -29.90 -11.63
C GLU A 311 -1.70 -29.80 -13.07
N GLU A 312 -1.04 -28.68 -13.44
CA GLU A 312 -0.54 -28.40 -14.80
C GLU A 312 -1.63 -28.53 -15.88
N LYS A 313 -2.89 -28.27 -15.51
CA LYS A 313 -4.00 -28.29 -16.46
C LYS A 313 -3.81 -27.18 -17.50
N LYS A 314 -3.98 -27.53 -18.79
CA LYS A 314 -3.96 -26.52 -19.85
C LYS A 314 -5.09 -25.51 -19.67
N PHE A 315 -4.73 -24.24 -19.81
CA PHE A 315 -5.69 -23.14 -19.78
C PHE A 315 -6.52 -23.13 -21.07
N GLU A 316 -7.85 -23.25 -20.95
CA GLU A 316 -8.78 -23.18 -22.08
C GLU A 316 -9.80 -22.07 -21.87
N ILE A 317 -10.00 -21.24 -22.91
CA ILE A 317 -11.00 -20.17 -22.87
C ILE A 317 -12.33 -20.73 -23.36
N VAL A 318 -13.33 -20.73 -22.47
CA VAL A 318 -14.69 -21.18 -22.84
C VAL A 318 -15.30 -20.17 -23.81
N PRO A 319 -15.74 -20.58 -25.02
CA PRO A 319 -16.29 -19.67 -25.99
C PRO A 319 -17.67 -19.13 -25.58
N THR A 320 -17.90 -17.83 -25.77
CA THR A 320 -19.23 -17.24 -25.68
C THR A 320 -20.11 -17.72 -26.84
N LYS A 321 -21.36 -18.09 -26.55
CA LYS A 321 -22.29 -18.63 -27.56
C LYS A 321 -22.71 -17.64 -28.65
N THR A 322 -22.57 -16.35 -28.42
CA THR A 322 -22.93 -15.27 -29.36
C THR A 322 -21.88 -14.16 -29.32
N LEU A 323 -21.55 -13.62 -30.51
CA LEU A 323 -20.67 -12.46 -30.61
C LEU A 323 -21.47 -11.19 -30.26
N PRO A 324 -21.25 -10.54 -29.12
CA PRO A 324 -21.93 -9.31 -28.78
C PRO A 324 -21.46 -8.16 -29.68
N LYS A 325 -22.36 -7.22 -30.01
CA LYS A 325 -21.99 -5.93 -30.60
C LYS A 325 -21.58 -5.01 -29.44
N PHE A 326 -20.33 -4.60 -29.40
CA PHE A 326 -19.87 -3.60 -28.44
C PHE A 326 -19.94 -2.20 -29.05
N PRO A 327 -20.31 -1.17 -28.28
CA PRO A 327 -20.14 0.20 -28.69
C PRO A 327 -18.66 0.51 -28.90
N GLU A 328 -18.34 1.34 -29.87
CA GLU A 328 -17.00 1.91 -30.00
C GLU A 328 -16.65 2.68 -28.71
N ILE A 329 -15.36 2.75 -28.39
CA ILE A 329 -14.92 3.61 -27.29
C ILE A 329 -15.24 5.04 -27.74
N PRO A 330 -16.12 5.77 -27.02
CA PRO A 330 -16.39 7.16 -27.35
C PRO A 330 -15.09 7.96 -27.35
N GLU A 331 -14.94 8.87 -28.30
CA GLU A 331 -13.84 9.85 -28.30
C GLU A 331 -14.05 10.96 -27.27
N ASP A 332 -14.70 10.63 -26.14
CA ASP A 332 -14.85 11.53 -25.00
C ASP A 332 -13.46 11.81 -24.43
N ASN A 333 -13.00 13.03 -24.61
CA ASN A 333 -11.71 13.48 -24.13
C ASN A 333 -11.87 14.57 -23.07
N MET A 334 -10.75 14.94 -22.46
CA MET A 334 -10.68 15.97 -21.40
C MET A 334 -10.07 17.29 -21.92
N ALA A 335 -10.28 17.65 -23.19
CA ALA A 335 -9.69 18.87 -23.78
C ALA A 335 -10.05 20.15 -23.00
N GLU A 336 -11.28 20.24 -22.50
CA GLU A 336 -11.75 21.36 -21.68
C GLU A 336 -10.97 21.49 -20.34
N PHE A 337 -10.53 20.37 -19.79
CA PHE A 337 -9.77 20.31 -18.55
C PHE A 337 -8.48 21.14 -18.62
N LEU A 338 -7.79 21.12 -19.74
CA LEU A 338 -6.55 21.87 -19.95
C LEU A 338 -6.74 23.39 -20.06
N GLY A 339 -7.98 23.86 -20.27
CA GLY A 339 -8.34 25.28 -20.35
C GLY A 339 -8.92 25.83 -19.04
N SER A 340 -9.08 25.01 -18.01
CA SER A 340 -9.63 25.41 -16.70
C SER A 340 -8.59 26.14 -15.83
N ASP A 341 -9.06 26.77 -14.75
CA ASP A 341 -8.18 27.44 -13.75
C ASP A 341 -7.42 26.45 -12.84
N ILE A 342 -7.52 25.14 -13.12
CA ILE A 342 -6.87 24.09 -12.35
C ILE A 342 -5.37 24.15 -12.54
N ASN A 343 -4.65 24.23 -11.41
CA ASN A 343 -3.19 24.23 -11.38
C ASN A 343 -2.58 23.13 -10.50
N PHE A 344 -3.42 22.38 -9.75
CA PHE A 344 -3.01 21.24 -8.97
C PHE A 344 -3.89 20.03 -9.28
N VAL A 345 -3.26 18.96 -9.77
CA VAL A 345 -3.93 17.71 -10.17
C VAL A 345 -3.41 16.57 -9.32
N ILE A 346 -4.30 15.80 -8.74
CA ILE A 346 -3.98 14.61 -7.96
C ILE A 346 -4.53 13.39 -8.69
N CYS A 347 -3.65 12.45 -9.05
CA CYS A 347 -4.03 11.19 -9.68
C CYS A 347 -4.15 10.09 -8.62
N GLY A 348 -5.35 9.53 -8.44
CA GLY A 348 -5.61 8.51 -7.43
C GLY A 348 -6.39 7.32 -7.95
N GLY A 349 -6.21 6.18 -7.29
CA GLY A 349 -6.87 4.91 -7.62
C GLY A 349 -6.09 3.70 -7.11
N LYS A 350 -6.60 2.50 -7.36
CA LYS A 350 -5.98 1.22 -6.97
C LYS A 350 -4.56 1.06 -7.51
N GLY A 351 -3.77 0.21 -6.85
CA GLY A 351 -2.47 -0.23 -7.38
C GLY A 351 -2.62 -0.95 -8.73
N GLY A 352 -1.77 -0.60 -9.71
CA GLY A 352 -1.73 -1.27 -11.03
C GLY A 352 -2.77 -0.80 -12.06
N VAL A 353 -3.60 0.22 -11.76
CA VAL A 353 -4.58 0.76 -12.73
C VAL A 353 -3.98 1.72 -13.76
N GLY A 354 -2.71 2.06 -13.65
CA GLY A 354 -2.00 2.96 -14.55
C GLY A 354 -1.98 4.43 -14.11
N LYS A 355 -2.05 4.71 -12.81
CA LYS A 355 -1.99 6.08 -12.24
C LYS A 355 -0.81 6.88 -12.76
N THR A 356 0.40 6.35 -12.63
CA THR A 356 1.64 7.01 -13.06
C THR A 356 1.63 7.34 -14.56
N SER A 357 1.12 6.42 -15.39
CA SER A 357 0.99 6.67 -16.83
C SER A 357 0.03 7.82 -17.13
N ILE A 358 -1.12 7.85 -16.45
CA ILE A 358 -2.12 8.92 -16.61
C ILE A 358 -1.58 10.25 -16.06
N ALA A 359 -0.90 10.24 -14.91
CA ALA A 359 -0.26 11.42 -14.35
C ALA A 359 0.81 12.01 -15.29
N ALA A 360 1.67 11.15 -15.85
CA ALA A 360 2.68 11.56 -16.84
C ALA A 360 2.04 12.11 -18.12
N ALA A 361 0.99 11.46 -18.63
CA ALA A 361 0.24 11.94 -19.78
C ALA A 361 -0.44 13.29 -19.51
N THR A 362 -0.97 13.50 -18.29
CA THR A 362 -1.57 14.76 -17.85
C THR A 362 -0.52 15.88 -17.80
N ALA A 363 0.65 15.62 -17.22
CA ALA A 363 1.75 16.58 -17.16
C ALA A 363 2.23 16.97 -18.59
N ILE A 364 2.33 15.99 -19.49
CA ILE A 364 2.68 16.22 -20.90
C ILE A 364 1.61 17.08 -21.59
N ALA A 365 0.31 16.82 -21.38
CA ALA A 365 -0.78 17.60 -21.94
C ALA A 365 -0.69 19.07 -21.53
N PHE A 366 -0.48 19.35 -20.22
CA PHE A 366 -0.28 20.71 -19.73
C PHE A 366 0.96 21.37 -20.34
N ALA A 367 2.07 20.62 -20.44
CA ALA A 367 3.31 21.15 -21.01
C ALA A 367 3.16 21.50 -22.52
N GLN A 368 2.41 20.71 -23.26
CA GLN A 368 2.14 20.97 -24.69
C GLN A 368 1.19 22.13 -24.89
N LYS A 369 0.16 22.25 -24.04
CA LYS A 369 -0.87 23.32 -24.13
C LYS A 369 -0.33 24.67 -23.68
N HIS A 370 0.45 24.71 -22.61
CA HIS A 370 0.91 25.93 -21.94
C HIS A 370 2.45 26.06 -22.04
N LYS A 371 2.94 26.38 -23.24
CA LYS A 371 4.39 26.42 -23.53
C LYS A 371 5.18 27.48 -22.72
N ASP A 372 4.50 28.51 -22.25
CA ASP A 372 5.05 29.61 -21.45
C ASP A 372 5.01 29.37 -19.92
N LYS A 373 4.38 28.27 -19.50
CA LYS A 373 4.19 27.94 -18.08
C LYS A 373 5.01 26.70 -17.71
N LYS A 374 5.54 26.69 -16.49
CA LYS A 374 6.32 25.55 -15.95
C LYS A 374 5.41 24.55 -15.26
N ILE A 375 5.62 23.28 -15.55
CA ILE A 375 4.88 22.15 -15.00
C ILE A 375 5.82 21.29 -14.19
N LEU A 376 5.38 20.85 -13.00
CA LEU A 376 6.06 19.86 -12.18
C LEU A 376 5.18 18.61 -12.05
N ILE A 377 5.73 17.46 -12.39
CA ILE A 377 5.19 16.17 -11.98
C ILE A 377 5.98 15.61 -10.82
N THR A 378 5.30 15.14 -9.78
CA THR A 378 5.94 14.52 -8.62
C THR A 378 5.20 13.25 -8.20
N THR A 379 5.92 12.31 -7.61
CA THR A 379 5.33 11.09 -7.06
C THR A 379 5.65 10.93 -5.58
N THR A 380 4.69 10.35 -4.86
CA THR A 380 4.87 9.89 -3.48
C THR A 380 5.09 8.37 -3.39
N ASP A 381 5.09 7.68 -4.53
CA ASP A 381 5.39 6.25 -4.61
C ASP A 381 6.92 6.04 -4.54
N PRO A 382 7.44 5.27 -3.56
CA PRO A 382 8.88 5.10 -3.38
C PRO A 382 9.57 4.22 -4.44
N ALA A 383 8.84 3.75 -5.45
CA ALA A 383 9.30 2.70 -6.35
C ALA A 383 9.90 3.18 -7.69
N HIS A 384 10.58 4.34 -7.76
CA HIS A 384 11.13 4.89 -9.01
C HIS A 384 10.11 4.98 -10.16
N ALA A 385 8.89 5.39 -9.84
CA ALA A 385 7.77 5.34 -10.76
C ALA A 385 7.96 6.29 -11.96
N LEU A 386 8.46 7.51 -11.72
CA LEU A 386 8.68 8.51 -12.78
C LEU A 386 9.90 8.17 -13.64
N SER A 387 10.99 7.70 -13.04
CA SER A 387 12.16 7.23 -13.79
C SER A 387 11.79 6.15 -14.81
N ASN A 388 10.97 5.19 -14.36
CA ASN A 388 10.53 4.09 -15.21
C ASN A 388 9.55 4.53 -16.30
N ILE A 389 8.59 5.42 -15.99
CA ILE A 389 7.57 5.82 -16.96
C ILE A 389 8.13 6.73 -18.06
N PHE A 390 9.05 7.65 -17.71
CA PHE A 390 9.69 8.54 -18.67
C PHE A 390 10.91 7.90 -19.39
N ASP A 391 11.35 6.73 -18.95
CA ASP A 391 12.58 6.09 -19.44
C ASP A 391 13.79 7.02 -19.33
N GLN A 392 13.90 7.70 -18.20
CA GLN A 392 14.92 8.70 -17.89
C GLN A 392 15.28 8.61 -16.42
N ASP A 393 16.58 8.75 -16.10
CA ASP A 393 17.04 8.76 -14.71
C ASP A 393 16.54 10.01 -13.98
N ILE A 394 15.75 9.79 -12.91
CA ILE A 394 15.23 10.81 -12.01
C ILE A 394 15.58 10.35 -10.58
N PRO A 395 16.63 10.91 -9.98
CA PRO A 395 17.13 10.40 -8.70
C PRO A 395 16.15 10.68 -7.55
N ILE A 396 15.88 9.66 -6.74
CA ILE A 396 15.05 9.80 -5.53
C ILE A 396 15.74 10.78 -4.56
N GLY A 397 14.98 11.77 -4.08
CA GLY A 397 15.49 12.78 -3.16
C GLY A 397 16.54 13.71 -3.76
N GLY A 398 16.75 13.63 -5.06
CA GLY A 398 17.54 14.61 -5.83
C GLY A 398 16.80 15.93 -6.05
N GLY A 399 17.34 16.77 -6.88
CA GLY A 399 16.61 17.95 -7.38
C GLY A 399 15.58 17.59 -8.43
N THR A 400 14.85 18.60 -8.91
CA THR A 400 13.98 18.48 -10.09
C THR A 400 14.81 18.20 -11.34
N VAL A 401 14.33 17.30 -12.19
CA VAL A 401 14.99 16.90 -13.45
C VAL A 401 14.08 17.24 -14.62
N SER A 402 14.60 17.98 -15.59
CA SER A 402 13.84 18.34 -16.80
C SER A 402 13.62 17.13 -17.69
N ILE A 403 12.39 16.94 -18.15
CA ILE A 403 12.02 15.81 -18.99
C ILE A 403 12.50 16.06 -20.44
N LYS A 404 13.21 15.10 -21.01
CA LYS A 404 13.73 15.17 -22.37
C LYS A 404 12.63 15.50 -23.37
N GLY A 405 12.90 16.47 -24.27
CA GLY A 405 11.93 16.91 -25.28
C GLY A 405 10.92 17.94 -24.80
N PHE A 406 11.01 18.41 -23.54
CA PHE A 406 10.22 19.51 -23.01
C PHE A 406 11.15 20.52 -22.32
N HIS A 407 10.89 21.81 -22.54
CA HIS A 407 11.64 22.90 -21.88
C HIS A 407 10.93 23.42 -20.63
N ASN A 408 9.70 22.98 -20.41
CA ASN A 408 8.80 23.48 -19.38
C ASN A 408 8.19 22.36 -18.52
N LEU A 409 8.67 21.13 -18.60
CA LEU A 409 8.23 20.00 -17.78
C LEU A 409 9.40 19.43 -16.99
N ASP A 410 9.28 19.50 -15.68
CA ASP A 410 10.22 18.91 -14.74
C ASP A 410 9.55 17.80 -13.93
N ALA A 411 10.35 16.84 -13.49
CA ALA A 411 9.92 15.73 -12.64
C ALA A 411 10.73 15.68 -11.34
N LEU A 412 10.08 15.20 -10.26
CA LEU A 412 10.68 15.03 -8.95
C LEU A 412 10.21 13.73 -8.30
N GLU A 413 11.13 12.86 -7.92
CA GLU A 413 10.88 11.72 -7.02
C GLU A 413 11.25 12.11 -5.59
N ILE A 414 10.26 12.14 -4.69
CA ILE A 414 10.45 12.58 -3.30
C ILE A 414 10.99 11.42 -2.46
N ASP A 415 12.13 11.59 -1.79
CA ASP A 415 12.63 10.65 -0.80
C ASP A 415 11.97 10.91 0.56
N VAL A 416 10.79 10.36 0.72
CA VAL A 416 9.98 10.49 1.93
C VAL A 416 10.69 9.88 3.14
N GLN A 417 11.41 8.77 2.96
CA GLN A 417 12.13 8.07 4.02
C GLN A 417 13.30 8.90 4.54
N LYS A 418 14.03 9.55 3.64
CA LYS A 418 15.11 10.47 4.02
C LYS A 418 14.56 11.66 4.80
N MET A 419 13.50 12.29 4.29
CA MET A 419 12.86 13.43 4.97
C MET A 419 12.35 13.07 6.36
N LEU A 420 11.78 11.87 6.53
CA LEU A 420 11.31 11.41 7.83
C LEU A 420 12.48 11.16 8.79
N ARG A 421 13.58 10.54 8.31
CA ARG A 421 14.80 10.36 9.14
C ARG A 421 15.36 11.71 9.57
N GLU A 422 15.57 12.64 8.65
CA GLU A 422 16.07 14.00 8.94
C GLU A 422 15.17 14.70 9.99
N PHE A 423 13.85 14.64 9.83
CA PHE A 423 12.91 15.19 10.79
C PHE A 423 13.06 14.57 12.19
N LYS A 424 13.18 13.23 12.28
CA LYS A 424 13.36 12.53 13.56
C LYS A 424 14.69 12.87 14.22
N ASP A 425 15.77 12.91 13.44
CA ASP A 425 17.11 13.21 13.93
C ASP A 425 17.23 14.64 14.46
N GLU A 426 16.66 15.61 13.73
CA GLU A 426 16.56 16.99 14.18
C GLU A 426 15.77 17.13 15.49
N TYR A 427 14.69 16.39 15.62
CA TYR A 427 13.86 16.39 16.82
C TYR A 427 14.60 15.74 18.01
N ARG A 428 15.29 14.61 17.81
CA ARG A 428 16.12 13.98 18.86
C ARG A 428 17.22 14.92 19.33
N GLN A 429 17.88 15.62 18.41
CA GLN A 429 18.89 16.60 18.75
C GLN A 429 18.32 17.72 19.60
N ASP A 430 17.17 18.28 19.22
CA ASP A 430 16.52 19.36 19.97
C ASP A 430 16.09 18.89 21.36
N ILE A 431 15.57 17.67 21.52
CA ILE A 431 15.27 17.07 22.82
C ILE A 431 16.55 16.88 23.64
N GLY A 432 17.61 16.34 23.04
CA GLY A 432 18.90 16.19 23.72
C GLY A 432 19.41 17.53 24.30
N GLU A 433 19.42 18.60 23.49
CA GLU A 433 19.82 19.96 23.92
C GLU A 433 18.95 20.50 25.08
N ILE A 434 17.67 20.11 25.09
CA ILE A 434 16.73 20.50 26.13
C ILE A 434 17.14 19.89 27.47
N PHE A 435 17.38 18.59 27.48
CA PHE A 435 17.69 17.87 28.70
C PHE A 435 19.13 18.14 29.21
N GLU A 436 20.10 18.38 28.33
CA GLU A 436 21.48 18.69 28.73
C GLU A 436 21.65 20.07 29.37
N LYS A 437 20.87 21.05 28.92
CA LYS A 437 21.02 22.46 29.39
C LYS A 437 20.21 22.79 30.64
N SER A 438 19.28 21.98 31.04
CA SER A 438 18.22 22.42 31.94
C SER A 438 18.12 21.69 33.28
N ILE A 439 18.64 20.48 33.39
CA ILE A 439 18.45 19.65 34.58
C ILE A 439 19.80 18.99 34.91
N GLY A 440 20.25 19.15 36.14
CA GLY A 440 21.49 18.51 36.64
C GLY A 440 21.46 16.99 36.40
N GLU A 441 22.62 16.33 36.43
CA GLU A 441 22.88 14.92 36.16
C GLU A 441 22.14 13.92 37.06
N GLY A 442 20.80 14.01 37.15
CA GLY A 442 19.98 13.07 37.93
C GLY A 442 19.56 11.86 37.07
N ALA A 443 19.64 10.64 37.59
CA ALA A 443 19.25 9.42 36.92
C ALA A 443 17.78 9.47 36.38
N GLU A 444 16.88 10.17 37.07
CA GLU A 444 15.48 10.32 36.69
C GLU A 444 15.33 11.06 35.36
N VAL A 445 16.15 12.08 35.11
CA VAL A 445 16.16 12.91 33.91
C VAL A 445 16.63 12.12 32.67
N ALA A 446 17.59 11.21 32.89
CA ALA A 446 18.06 10.33 31.81
C ALA A 446 16.97 9.37 31.34
N PHE A 447 16.13 8.88 32.25
CA PHE A 447 14.97 8.04 31.89
C PHE A 447 13.91 8.81 31.09
N ASP A 448 13.59 10.04 31.53
CA ASP A 448 12.60 10.86 30.83
C ASP A 448 13.05 11.26 29.41
N ARG A 449 14.34 11.61 29.27
CA ARG A 449 14.95 11.88 27.96
C ARG A 449 14.81 10.66 27.04
N LYS A 450 15.23 9.49 27.52
CA LYS A 450 15.17 8.25 26.75
C LYS A 450 13.74 7.90 26.37
N ALA A 451 12.79 8.01 27.29
CA ALA A 451 11.38 7.77 27.02
C ALA A 451 10.82 8.72 25.93
N MET A 452 11.20 10.01 25.96
CA MET A 452 10.78 10.97 24.94
C MET A 452 11.41 10.72 23.57
N GLU A 453 12.68 10.33 23.51
CA GLU A 453 13.36 9.95 22.26
C GLU A 453 12.68 8.72 21.63
N GLU A 454 12.36 7.71 22.44
CA GLU A 454 11.68 6.50 22.00
C GLU A 454 10.22 6.74 21.57
N MET A 455 9.49 7.63 22.27
CA MET A 455 8.14 8.05 21.84
C MET A 455 8.12 8.72 20.46
N MET A 456 9.20 9.37 20.04
CA MET A 456 9.31 9.94 18.70
C MET A 456 9.57 8.89 17.61
N ASP A 457 10.23 7.81 17.96
CA ASP A 457 10.39 6.68 17.03
C ASP A 457 9.06 6.00 16.72
N LEU A 458 8.12 6.09 17.66
CA LEU A 458 6.72 5.69 17.52
C LEU A 458 5.88 6.78 16.82
N SER A 459 6.39 7.40 15.76
CA SER A 459 5.69 8.46 15.01
C SER A 459 4.38 7.95 14.37
N PRO A 460 3.31 8.80 14.24
CA PRO A 460 2.03 8.35 13.70
C PRO A 460 2.14 7.81 12.27
N SER A 461 1.35 6.78 11.98
CA SER A 461 1.09 6.37 10.60
C SER A 461 0.56 7.59 9.82
N GLY A 462 1.13 7.85 8.63
CA GLY A 462 0.80 9.05 7.86
C GLY A 462 1.81 10.19 7.98
N LEU A 463 2.82 10.10 8.87
CA LEU A 463 3.88 11.12 8.93
C LEU A 463 4.75 11.10 7.66
N GLU A 464 4.92 9.94 7.04
CA GLU A 464 5.60 9.80 5.75
C GLU A 464 4.88 10.60 4.67
N GLU A 465 3.58 10.39 4.56
CA GLU A 465 2.72 11.10 3.60
C GLU A 465 2.71 12.60 3.88
N LEU A 466 2.78 12.98 5.14
CA LEU A 466 2.90 14.39 5.53
C LEU A 466 4.21 15.02 5.07
N MET A 467 5.34 14.31 5.21
CA MET A 467 6.63 14.82 4.74
C MET A 467 6.61 15.04 3.22
N ALA A 468 5.99 14.15 2.47
CA ALA A 468 5.80 14.31 1.03
C ALA A 468 4.97 15.56 0.70
N LEU A 469 3.83 15.75 1.39
CA LEU A 469 2.99 16.95 1.24
C LEU A 469 3.73 18.24 1.59
N ARG A 470 4.46 18.23 2.67
CA ARG A 470 5.27 19.38 3.09
C ARG A 470 6.24 19.80 1.99
N LYS A 471 6.86 18.83 1.30
CA LYS A 471 7.74 19.11 0.16
C LYS A 471 6.97 19.73 -1.00
N VAL A 472 5.81 19.19 -1.36
CA VAL A 472 4.95 19.74 -2.41
C VAL A 472 4.51 21.16 -2.09
N VAL A 473 4.06 21.41 -0.85
CA VAL A 473 3.66 22.76 -0.40
C VAL A 473 4.83 23.75 -0.42
N ALA A 474 6.03 23.29 -0.06
CA ALA A 474 7.22 24.14 -0.15
C ALA A 474 7.48 24.55 -1.62
N LEU A 475 7.38 23.62 -2.57
CA LEU A 475 7.53 23.92 -4.00
C LEU A 475 6.44 24.87 -4.52
N ILE A 476 5.20 24.73 -4.05
CA ILE A 476 4.11 25.66 -4.38
C ILE A 476 4.41 27.07 -3.83
N LYS A 477 4.94 27.15 -2.61
CA LYS A 477 5.34 28.44 -1.99
C LYS A 477 6.46 29.15 -2.74
N GLU A 478 7.42 28.39 -3.27
CA GLU A 478 8.52 28.94 -4.08
C GLU A 478 8.01 29.58 -5.37
N GLY A 479 6.81 29.19 -5.85
CA GLY A 479 6.17 29.77 -7.02
C GLY A 479 6.92 29.53 -8.34
N THR A 480 7.83 28.55 -8.36
CA THR A 480 8.65 28.23 -9.53
C THR A 480 7.83 27.60 -10.66
N TYR A 481 6.76 26.86 -10.30
CA TYR A 481 5.89 26.15 -11.24
C TYR A 481 4.48 26.73 -11.24
N ASN A 482 3.82 26.64 -12.38
CA ASN A 482 2.45 27.09 -12.58
C ASN A 482 1.43 25.95 -12.43
N PHE A 483 1.84 24.73 -12.75
CA PHE A 483 1.03 23.52 -12.66
C PHE A 483 1.78 22.42 -11.93
N TYR A 484 1.04 21.69 -11.11
CA TYR A 484 1.54 20.57 -10.32
C TYR A 484 0.69 19.34 -10.60
N VAL A 485 1.33 18.22 -10.93
CA VAL A 485 0.68 16.92 -11.08
C VAL A 485 1.27 15.97 -10.04
N LEU A 486 0.43 15.51 -9.13
CA LEU A 486 0.81 14.57 -8.09
C LEU A 486 0.35 13.15 -8.46
N ASP A 487 1.30 12.28 -8.73
CA ASP A 487 1.08 10.84 -8.80
C ASP A 487 1.06 10.26 -7.39
N SER A 488 -0.12 9.87 -6.92
CA SER A 488 -0.25 9.38 -5.56
C SER A 488 -0.01 7.87 -5.48
N ALA A 489 0.41 7.40 -4.32
CA ALA A 489 0.41 5.98 -3.99
C ALA A 489 -1.01 5.35 -4.11
N ALA A 490 -1.17 4.05 -3.89
CA ALA A 490 -2.46 3.37 -4.00
C ALA A 490 -3.55 3.97 -3.08
N SER A 491 -4.83 3.79 -3.44
CA SER A 491 -6.00 4.44 -2.82
C SER A 491 -6.04 4.42 -1.29
N GLY A 492 -5.64 3.31 -0.64
CA GLY A 492 -5.58 3.22 0.81
C GLY A 492 -4.58 4.19 1.46
N HIS A 493 -3.41 4.38 0.85
CA HIS A 493 -2.42 5.37 1.28
C HIS A 493 -2.88 6.79 1.02
N LEU A 494 -3.55 7.00 -0.11
CA LEU A 494 -4.07 8.31 -0.45
C LEU A 494 -5.16 8.77 0.51
N LEU A 495 -6.05 7.89 0.95
CA LEU A 495 -7.07 8.22 1.95
C LEU A 495 -6.42 8.56 3.29
N ARG A 496 -5.45 7.78 3.76
CA ARG A 496 -4.64 8.11 4.93
C ARG A 496 -3.95 9.46 4.76
N PHE A 497 -3.36 9.72 3.60
CA PHE A 497 -2.74 10.99 3.24
C PHE A 497 -3.70 12.18 3.38
N LEU A 498 -4.96 12.04 2.98
CA LEU A 498 -5.98 13.10 3.09
C LEU A 498 -6.48 13.29 4.53
N GLU A 499 -6.50 12.24 5.34
CA GLU A 499 -6.89 12.24 6.76
C GLU A 499 -5.72 12.63 7.69
N THR A 500 -4.49 12.41 7.26
CA THR A 500 -3.25 12.67 8.01
C THR A 500 -3.19 14.04 8.69
N PRO A 501 -3.60 15.15 8.05
CA PRO A 501 -3.55 16.45 8.70
C PRO A 501 -4.32 16.54 10.01
N ALA A 502 -5.45 15.82 10.16
CA ALA A 502 -6.22 15.77 11.39
C ALA A 502 -5.53 14.92 12.47
N ILE A 503 -5.00 13.76 12.06
CA ILE A 503 -4.28 12.81 12.95
C ILE A 503 -3.01 13.47 13.50
N VAL A 504 -2.19 14.05 12.62
CA VAL A 504 -0.93 14.70 13.03
C VAL A 504 -1.20 15.93 13.90
N ARG A 505 -2.29 16.65 13.65
CA ARG A 505 -2.67 17.79 14.50
C ARG A 505 -3.03 17.35 15.93
N GLY A 506 -3.71 16.20 16.08
CA GLY A 506 -3.98 15.58 17.38
C GLY A 506 -2.67 15.20 18.07
N TRP A 507 -1.77 14.52 17.37
CA TRP A 507 -0.45 14.13 17.85
C TRP A 507 0.40 15.34 18.26
N LEU A 508 0.47 16.39 17.44
CA LEU A 508 1.17 17.62 17.79
C LEU A 508 0.63 18.27 19.07
N LYS A 509 -0.71 18.35 19.23
CA LYS A 509 -1.32 18.88 20.47
C LYS A 509 -0.88 18.11 21.70
N SER A 510 -0.74 16.79 21.59
CA SER A 510 -0.33 15.93 22.70
C SER A 510 1.13 16.15 23.06
N ILE A 511 2.01 16.20 22.06
CA ILE A 511 3.43 16.53 22.28
C ILE A 511 3.57 17.94 22.87
N PHE A 512 2.80 18.93 22.38
CA PHE A 512 2.80 20.27 22.95
C PHE A 512 2.45 20.27 24.45
N LYS A 513 1.42 19.53 24.86
CA LYS A 513 1.04 19.45 26.27
C LYS A 513 2.13 18.82 27.12
N VAL A 514 2.73 17.73 26.65
CA VAL A 514 3.86 17.06 27.30
C VAL A 514 5.02 18.03 27.47
N LEU A 515 5.46 18.67 26.38
CA LEU A 515 6.57 19.63 26.41
C LEU A 515 6.31 20.83 27.33
N LEU A 516 5.08 21.35 27.38
CA LEU A 516 4.73 22.46 28.26
C LEU A 516 4.89 22.14 29.74
N LYS A 517 4.70 20.88 30.17
CA LYS A 517 4.95 20.46 31.57
C LYS A 517 6.42 20.50 31.95
N TYR A 518 7.30 20.23 30.98
CA TYR A 518 8.73 20.39 31.17
C TYR A 518 9.19 21.85 30.99
N GLY A 519 8.31 22.73 30.47
CA GLY A 519 8.60 24.12 30.11
C GLY A 519 8.94 25.05 31.29
N GLY A 520 8.56 24.70 32.53
CA GLY A 520 8.96 25.43 33.74
C GLY A 520 10.44 25.30 34.08
N VAL A 521 11.13 24.35 33.47
CA VAL A 521 12.52 23.99 33.72
C VAL A 521 13.42 24.24 32.52
N VAL A 522 12.85 24.42 31.30
CA VAL A 522 13.59 24.33 30.04
C VAL A 522 13.18 25.38 29.00
N ARG A 523 14.14 25.90 28.20
CA ARG A 523 13.87 26.72 27.02
C ARG A 523 13.43 25.84 25.83
N ILE A 524 12.13 25.55 25.74
CA ILE A 524 11.49 24.70 24.70
C ILE A 524 11.30 25.45 23.37
N SER A 525 11.85 26.65 23.22
CA SER A 525 11.50 27.55 22.11
C SER A 525 11.76 26.97 20.71
N LYS A 526 12.81 26.20 20.52
CA LYS A 526 13.16 25.62 19.20
C LYS A 526 12.21 24.50 18.78
N VAL A 527 11.98 23.52 19.65
CA VAL A 527 11.06 22.38 19.37
C VAL A 527 9.65 22.90 19.12
N MET A 528 9.19 23.84 19.96
CA MET A 528 7.88 24.48 19.81
C MET A 528 7.75 25.22 18.49
N ALA A 529 8.78 25.97 18.06
CA ALA A 529 8.77 26.67 16.78
C ALA A 529 8.66 25.68 15.60
N ARG A 530 9.40 24.59 15.61
CA ARG A 530 9.33 23.55 14.54
C ARG A 530 7.97 22.87 14.48
N LEU A 531 7.40 22.51 15.62
CA LEU A 531 6.08 21.89 15.68
C LEU A 531 4.97 22.86 15.24
N LEU A 532 5.11 24.16 15.59
CA LEU A 532 4.23 25.23 15.09
C LEU A 532 4.34 25.40 13.58
N ASP A 533 5.54 25.34 13.02
CA ASP A 533 5.73 25.43 11.57
C ASP A 533 5.15 24.22 10.86
N LEU A 534 5.31 23.00 11.42
CA LEU A 534 4.63 21.83 10.91
C LEU A 534 3.10 21.97 10.95
N SER A 535 2.55 22.51 12.03
CA SER A 535 1.11 22.79 12.14
C SER A 535 0.61 23.80 11.10
N LYS A 536 1.41 24.86 10.81
CA LYS A 536 1.09 25.83 9.74
C LYS A 536 1.16 25.19 8.35
N ASP A 537 2.17 24.36 8.12
CA ASP A 537 2.30 23.64 6.84
C ASP A 537 1.11 22.69 6.62
N LEU A 538 0.66 21.98 7.67
CA LEU A 538 -0.56 21.15 7.65
C LEU A 538 -1.81 21.94 7.27
N LYS A 539 -2.00 23.12 7.87
CA LYS A 539 -3.13 23.97 7.53
C LYS A 539 -3.09 24.39 6.06
N ARG A 540 -1.92 24.73 5.57
CA ARG A 540 -1.72 25.17 4.19
C ARG A 540 -1.92 24.03 3.17
N VAL A 541 -1.47 22.80 3.53
CA VAL A 541 -1.79 21.59 2.76
C VAL A 541 -3.29 21.46 2.59
N GLN A 542 -4.05 21.58 3.68
CA GLN A 542 -5.51 21.51 3.62
C GLN A 542 -6.11 22.60 2.73
N GLU A 543 -5.67 23.85 2.88
CA GLU A 543 -6.14 24.97 2.06
C GLU A 543 -5.95 24.71 0.56
N ILE A 544 -4.80 24.14 0.16
CA ILE A 544 -4.52 23.81 -1.25
C ILE A 544 -5.39 22.63 -1.72
N LEU A 545 -5.47 21.56 -0.94
CA LEU A 545 -6.21 20.37 -1.32
C LEU A 545 -7.72 20.61 -1.46
N PHE A 546 -8.28 21.48 -0.61
CA PHE A 546 -9.73 21.77 -0.58
C PHE A 546 -10.15 22.93 -1.49
N GLU A 547 -9.21 23.60 -2.18
CA GLU A 547 -9.54 24.69 -3.10
C GLU A 547 -10.08 24.15 -4.42
N SER A 548 -11.42 24.03 -4.49
CA SER A 548 -12.13 23.38 -5.61
C SER A 548 -11.96 24.07 -6.98
N LYS A 549 -11.54 25.32 -7.01
CA LYS A 549 -11.31 26.06 -8.26
C LYS A 549 -9.98 25.71 -8.90
N THR A 550 -8.98 25.42 -8.09
CA THR A 550 -7.60 25.24 -8.56
C THR A 550 -7.10 23.82 -8.41
N THR A 551 -7.75 22.99 -7.57
CA THR A 551 -7.39 21.60 -7.34
C THR A 551 -8.42 20.65 -7.95
N GLN A 552 -7.96 19.62 -8.65
CA GLN A 552 -8.81 18.58 -9.22
C GLN A 552 -8.23 17.20 -8.94
N PHE A 553 -9.10 16.31 -8.50
CA PHE A 553 -8.80 14.90 -8.34
C PHE A 553 -9.18 14.11 -9.60
N LEU A 554 -8.22 13.37 -10.18
CA LEU A 554 -8.48 12.42 -11.27
C LEU A 554 -8.59 11.02 -10.68
N MET A 555 -9.79 10.46 -10.74
CA MET A 555 -10.06 9.12 -10.26
C MET A 555 -9.77 8.11 -11.38
N ILE A 556 -8.80 7.22 -11.15
CA ILE A 556 -8.33 6.26 -12.15
C ILE A 556 -8.67 4.85 -11.67
N SER A 557 -9.35 4.08 -12.52
CA SER A 557 -9.71 2.70 -12.26
C SER A 557 -9.62 1.84 -13.53
N ILE A 558 -9.87 0.55 -13.37
CA ILE A 558 -10.08 -0.40 -14.47
C ILE A 558 -11.49 -0.97 -14.36
N ALA A 559 -12.03 -1.42 -15.49
CA ALA A 559 -13.38 -1.99 -15.54
C ALA A 559 -13.39 -3.45 -15.06
N GLU A 560 -13.12 -3.65 -13.77
CA GLU A 560 -13.14 -4.91 -13.02
C GLU A 560 -13.81 -4.67 -11.66
N GLU A 561 -14.42 -5.69 -11.05
CA GLU A 561 -15.23 -5.54 -9.82
C GLU A 561 -14.42 -4.89 -8.68
N MET A 562 -13.23 -5.43 -8.38
CA MET A 562 -12.39 -4.86 -7.33
C MET A 562 -11.98 -3.41 -7.64
N GLY A 563 -11.67 -3.10 -8.92
CA GLY A 563 -11.35 -1.74 -9.33
C GLY A 563 -12.51 -0.77 -9.08
N ILE A 564 -13.75 -1.19 -9.38
CA ILE A 564 -14.94 -0.37 -9.21
C ILE A 564 -15.32 -0.22 -7.73
N ARG A 565 -15.18 -1.26 -6.90
CA ARG A 565 -15.43 -1.17 -5.45
C ARG A 565 -14.47 -0.20 -4.77
N GLU A 566 -13.17 -0.38 -4.95
CA GLU A 566 -12.17 0.55 -4.38
C GLU A 566 -12.35 1.99 -4.90
N MET A 567 -12.77 2.14 -6.17
CA MET A 567 -13.15 3.44 -6.70
C MET A 567 -14.35 4.03 -5.95
N GLY A 568 -15.35 3.20 -5.60
CA GLY A 568 -16.51 3.60 -4.81
C GLY A 568 -16.13 4.07 -3.41
N ASP A 569 -15.27 3.34 -2.71
CA ASP A 569 -14.77 3.69 -1.38
C ASP A 569 -13.96 5.01 -1.41
N LEU A 570 -13.14 5.17 -2.45
CA LEU A 570 -12.40 6.40 -2.68
C LEU A 570 -13.35 7.58 -2.96
N ALA A 571 -14.39 7.38 -3.78
CA ALA A 571 -15.39 8.39 -4.08
C ALA A 571 -16.12 8.87 -2.82
N GLN A 572 -16.58 7.93 -1.98
CA GLN A 572 -17.23 8.26 -0.71
C GLN A 572 -16.33 9.06 0.23
N SER A 573 -15.04 8.71 0.27
CA SER A 573 -14.07 9.41 1.11
C SER A 573 -13.77 10.81 0.58
N LEU A 574 -13.63 10.99 -0.75
CA LEU A 574 -13.50 12.30 -1.38
C LEU A 574 -14.72 13.18 -1.11
N GLU A 575 -15.93 12.62 -1.16
CA GLU A 575 -17.18 13.33 -0.85
C GLU A 575 -17.25 13.74 0.62
N LYS A 576 -16.91 12.84 1.56
CA LYS A 576 -16.83 13.18 3.00
C LYS A 576 -15.85 14.32 3.29
N LEU A 577 -14.74 14.36 2.55
CA LEU A 577 -13.71 15.38 2.68
C LEU A 577 -14.00 16.64 1.84
N ASN A 578 -15.11 16.67 1.07
CA ASN A 578 -15.44 17.74 0.12
C ASN A 578 -14.34 18.02 -0.91
N LEU A 579 -13.62 16.98 -1.35
CA LEU A 579 -12.58 17.10 -2.36
C LEU A 579 -13.19 17.04 -3.77
N PRO A 580 -12.80 17.95 -4.68
CA PRO A 580 -13.40 18.01 -6.01
C PRO A 580 -12.87 16.89 -6.91
N TYR A 581 -13.78 16.04 -7.43
CA TYR A 581 -13.50 15.11 -8.51
C TYR A 581 -14.65 15.18 -9.54
N HIS A 582 -14.31 15.50 -10.79
CA HIS A 582 -15.28 15.61 -11.88
C HIS A 582 -15.08 14.53 -12.95
N TYR A 583 -13.89 13.92 -12.97
CA TYR A 583 -13.48 12.98 -14.00
C TYR A 583 -13.16 11.62 -13.39
N ILE A 584 -13.65 10.58 -14.06
CA ILE A 584 -13.34 9.17 -13.81
C ILE A 584 -12.70 8.61 -15.07
N ILE A 585 -11.49 8.08 -14.95
CA ILE A 585 -10.76 7.47 -16.06
C ILE A 585 -10.79 5.96 -15.89
N LEU A 586 -11.49 5.27 -16.78
CA LEU A 586 -11.48 3.81 -16.86
C LEU A 586 -10.41 3.38 -17.86
N ASN A 587 -9.30 2.89 -17.35
CA ASN A 587 -8.12 2.53 -18.13
C ASN A 587 -8.14 1.06 -18.59
N GLN A 588 -7.29 0.71 -19.56
CA GLN A 588 -7.08 -0.66 -20.07
C GLN A 588 -8.34 -1.28 -20.69
N ILE A 589 -9.17 -0.50 -21.35
CA ILE A 589 -10.35 -0.98 -22.04
C ILE A 589 -9.94 -1.66 -23.36
N ILE A 590 -10.41 -2.88 -23.60
CA ILE A 590 -10.15 -3.58 -24.87
C ILE A 590 -10.82 -2.83 -26.03
N PRO A 591 -10.07 -2.31 -27.01
CA PRO A 591 -10.65 -1.56 -28.13
C PRO A 591 -11.36 -2.47 -29.14
N VAL A 592 -12.49 -2.00 -29.67
CA VAL A 592 -13.28 -2.73 -30.66
C VAL A 592 -12.62 -2.73 -32.04
N SER A 593 -11.80 -1.73 -32.34
CA SER A 593 -11.13 -1.52 -33.63
C SER A 593 -10.11 -2.60 -34.02
N PHE A 594 -9.72 -3.47 -33.07
CA PHE A 594 -8.89 -4.64 -33.42
C PHE A 594 -9.66 -5.80 -34.00
N TYR A 595 -11.00 -5.67 -34.15
CA TYR A 595 -11.82 -6.65 -34.89
C TYR A 595 -11.91 -6.19 -36.35
N PRO A 596 -11.48 -6.99 -37.34
CA PRO A 596 -11.55 -6.58 -38.74
C PRO A 596 -13.01 -6.29 -39.13
N VAL A 597 -13.29 -5.05 -39.49
CA VAL A 597 -14.58 -4.64 -40.04
C VAL A 597 -14.74 -5.34 -41.40
N GLY A 598 -15.70 -6.26 -41.54
CA GLY A 598 -16.03 -6.90 -42.81
C GLY A 598 -15.61 -8.36 -42.97
N SER A 599 -14.94 -9.00 -42.00
CA SER A 599 -14.79 -10.46 -42.02
C SER A 599 -16.16 -11.12 -41.81
N ARG A 600 -16.57 -11.99 -42.72
CA ARG A 600 -17.79 -12.80 -42.57
C ARG A 600 -17.77 -13.47 -41.21
N ARG A 601 -18.90 -13.37 -40.51
CA ARG A 601 -19.09 -13.75 -39.08
C ARG A 601 -18.66 -15.16 -38.69
N ASP A 602 -18.27 -16.00 -39.63
CA ASP A 602 -18.12 -17.44 -39.45
C ASP A 602 -16.69 -17.97 -39.63
N SER A 603 -15.71 -17.12 -39.93
CA SER A 603 -14.34 -17.59 -40.14
C SER A 603 -13.29 -16.50 -39.84
N PHE A 604 -12.47 -16.73 -38.83
CA PHE A 604 -11.17 -16.13 -38.58
C PHE A 604 -11.14 -14.61 -38.26
N GLY A 605 -11.33 -14.22 -36.99
CA GLY A 605 -10.98 -12.83 -36.71
C GLY A 605 -11.13 -12.32 -35.28
N ALA A 606 -12.06 -12.78 -34.51
CA ALA A 606 -12.23 -12.26 -33.14
C ALA A 606 -11.50 -13.12 -32.12
N CYS A 607 -10.47 -12.58 -31.48
CA CYS A 607 -9.76 -13.21 -30.38
C CYS A 607 -10.74 -13.47 -29.22
N ARG A 608 -10.94 -14.73 -28.86
CA ARG A 608 -11.86 -15.16 -27.78
C ARG A 608 -11.54 -14.47 -26.46
N PHE A 609 -10.28 -14.36 -26.12
CA PHE A 609 -9.81 -13.69 -24.93
C PHE A 609 -10.28 -12.22 -24.88
N CYS A 610 -10.01 -11.47 -25.94
CA CYS A 610 -10.39 -10.06 -26.03
C CYS A 610 -11.91 -9.87 -25.98
N LEU A 611 -12.68 -10.76 -26.64
CA LEU A 611 -14.15 -10.71 -26.62
C LEU A 611 -14.70 -10.90 -25.22
N VAL A 612 -14.31 -11.96 -24.53
CA VAL A 612 -14.77 -12.26 -23.16
C VAL A 612 -14.36 -11.14 -22.21
N LYS A 613 -13.13 -10.64 -22.32
CA LYS A 613 -12.65 -9.53 -21.48
C LYS A 613 -13.45 -8.25 -21.73
N ARG A 614 -13.70 -7.90 -22.98
CA ARG A 614 -14.50 -6.70 -23.34
C ARG A 614 -15.96 -6.82 -22.85
N GLU A 615 -16.57 -7.98 -22.99
CA GLU A 615 -17.93 -8.23 -22.50
C GLU A 615 -18.06 -7.98 -21.01
N ASN A 616 -17.08 -8.44 -20.22
CA ASN A 616 -17.05 -8.16 -18.80
C ASN A 616 -16.83 -6.67 -18.51
N GLN A 617 -15.93 -6.01 -19.23
CA GLN A 617 -15.69 -4.58 -19.07
C GLN A 617 -16.95 -3.74 -19.33
N GLU A 618 -17.79 -4.09 -20.32
CA GLU A 618 -19.04 -3.37 -20.62
C GLU A 618 -20.03 -3.38 -19.45
N LYS A 619 -20.10 -4.47 -18.69
CA LYS A 619 -20.95 -4.56 -17.49
C LYS A 619 -20.54 -3.49 -16.49
N TYR A 620 -19.24 -3.38 -16.23
CA TYR A 620 -18.69 -2.42 -15.27
C TYR A 620 -18.74 -0.97 -15.78
N ILE A 621 -18.46 -0.73 -17.06
CA ILE A 621 -18.61 0.60 -17.68
C ILE A 621 -20.06 1.09 -17.53
N SER A 622 -21.03 0.22 -17.84
CA SER A 622 -22.46 0.55 -17.71
C SER A 622 -22.85 0.83 -16.26
N ARG A 623 -22.30 0.07 -15.31
CA ARG A 623 -22.49 0.28 -13.88
C ARG A 623 -21.94 1.64 -13.42
N VAL A 624 -20.72 1.98 -13.79
CA VAL A 624 -20.08 3.27 -13.43
C VAL A 624 -20.89 4.45 -14.01
N ARG A 625 -21.32 4.35 -15.28
CA ARG A 625 -22.16 5.40 -15.88
C ARG A 625 -23.48 5.61 -15.13
N LYS A 626 -24.07 4.53 -14.63
CA LYS A 626 -25.32 4.58 -13.84
C LYS A 626 -25.09 5.14 -12.41
N GLU A 627 -24.00 4.74 -11.76
CA GLU A 627 -23.68 5.16 -10.40
C GLU A 627 -23.15 6.62 -10.33
N TYR A 628 -22.46 7.08 -11.38
CA TYR A 628 -21.86 8.41 -11.45
C TYR A 628 -22.36 9.27 -12.63
N PRO A 629 -23.69 9.53 -12.74
CA PRO A 629 -24.29 10.19 -13.92
C PRO A 629 -23.86 11.65 -14.11
N LYS A 630 -23.33 12.29 -13.04
CA LYS A 630 -22.85 13.69 -13.07
C LYS A 630 -21.35 13.81 -13.33
N LYS A 631 -20.65 12.69 -13.43
CA LYS A 631 -19.19 12.69 -13.65
C LYS A 631 -18.89 12.42 -15.13
N LYS A 632 -17.81 13.02 -15.63
CA LYS A 632 -17.31 12.73 -16.97
C LYS A 632 -16.47 11.46 -16.92
N ILE A 633 -16.87 10.43 -17.67
CA ILE A 633 -16.21 9.12 -17.67
C ILE A 633 -15.43 9.00 -18.98
N VAL A 634 -14.11 8.91 -18.86
CA VAL A 634 -13.19 8.76 -20.00
C VAL A 634 -12.71 7.32 -20.07
N LEU A 635 -12.88 6.68 -21.23
CA LEU A 635 -12.45 5.32 -21.48
C LEU A 635 -11.10 5.33 -22.21
N VAL A 636 -10.06 4.78 -21.57
CA VAL A 636 -8.71 4.72 -22.16
C VAL A 636 -8.44 3.29 -22.67
N PRO A 637 -8.10 3.12 -23.95
CA PRO A 637 -7.89 1.80 -24.53
C PRO A 637 -6.64 1.12 -23.95
N LEU A 638 -6.65 -0.21 -23.94
CA LEU A 638 -5.47 -1.01 -23.70
C LEU A 638 -4.54 -0.92 -24.90
N PHE A 639 -3.36 -0.34 -24.71
CA PHE A 639 -2.35 -0.23 -25.75
C PHE A 639 -1.63 -1.56 -26.00
N PRO A 640 -1.21 -1.84 -27.25
CA PRO A 640 -0.46 -3.07 -27.59
C PRO A 640 0.89 -3.18 -26.89
N HIS A 641 1.51 -2.05 -26.61
CA HIS A 641 2.81 -1.92 -25.95
C HIS A 641 2.66 -1.19 -24.61
N ASP A 642 3.65 -1.30 -23.76
CA ASP A 642 3.69 -0.53 -22.52
C ASP A 642 3.67 0.97 -22.81
N THR A 643 2.90 1.72 -22.02
CA THR A 643 2.83 3.18 -22.09
C THR A 643 4.06 3.81 -21.41
N ARG A 644 5.26 3.45 -21.88
CA ARG A 644 6.54 3.87 -21.35
C ARG A 644 7.31 4.69 -22.38
N GLY A 645 8.04 5.69 -21.91
CA GLY A 645 8.80 6.60 -22.75
C GLY A 645 7.92 7.70 -23.35
N ILE A 646 8.56 8.80 -23.72
CA ILE A 646 7.90 10.07 -24.10
C ILE A 646 6.93 9.91 -25.26
N GLU A 647 7.29 9.15 -26.29
CA GLU A 647 6.43 8.99 -27.47
C GLU A 647 5.14 8.22 -27.19
N SER A 648 5.21 7.18 -26.33
CA SER A 648 4.02 6.43 -25.90
C SER A 648 3.14 7.29 -24.99
N LEU A 649 3.75 8.07 -24.11
CA LEU A 649 3.04 8.98 -23.22
C LEU A 649 2.39 10.14 -23.97
N LYS A 650 3.00 10.68 -25.03
CA LYS A 650 2.37 11.68 -25.91
C LYS A 650 1.12 11.11 -26.59
N LYS A 651 1.18 9.86 -27.10
CA LYS A 651 0.00 9.20 -27.68
C LYS A 651 -1.12 9.05 -26.66
N LEU A 652 -0.78 8.61 -25.43
CA LEU A 652 -1.74 8.51 -24.34
C LEU A 652 -2.32 9.89 -23.97
N SER A 653 -1.48 10.92 -23.90
CA SER A 653 -1.87 12.32 -23.65
C SER A 653 -2.87 12.81 -24.69
N THR A 654 -2.56 12.65 -26.00
CA THR A 654 -3.46 13.02 -27.09
C THR A 654 -4.78 12.27 -27.01
N PHE A 655 -4.77 10.99 -26.65
CA PHE A 655 -6.00 10.21 -26.51
C PHE A 655 -6.91 10.73 -25.38
N ILE A 656 -6.34 11.10 -24.24
CA ILE A 656 -7.11 11.55 -23.07
C ILE A 656 -7.56 13.01 -23.23
N PHE A 657 -6.71 13.87 -23.78
CA PHE A 657 -6.91 15.32 -23.77
C PHE A 657 -7.19 15.95 -25.16
N GLY A 658 -7.05 15.18 -26.24
CA GLY A 658 -7.28 15.61 -27.63
C GLY A 658 -6.02 16.12 -28.30
#